data_3361dd6fdcf334afa58c3d454eb32839
#
_entry.id   3361dd6fdcf334afa58c3d454eb32839
#
_cell.length_a   1.000
_cell.length_b   1.000
_cell.length_c   1.000
_cell.angle_alpha   90.00
_cell.angle_beta   90.00
_cell.angle_gamma   90.00
#
_symmetry.space_group_name_H-M   'P 1'
#
loop_
_entity.id
_entity.type
_entity.pdbx_description
1 polymer ?
#
loop_
_entity_poly.entity_id
_entity_poly.type
_entity_poly.pdbx_seq_one_letter_code
_entity_poly.pdbx_strand_id
1 'polypeptide(L)'
;MKINRTAPVTGILISVFACGSLLAAPGNQPDDTAGFLAQGGNLPPGRLKTQIDKLPPAAQQRALEWLERFDIPAQDFDFLRVDPQGGIFYEDTILPDAASGDPEAPVGDPQAVAPQDTFLLHSRPGASKQVFLDFDGAQISGTAWNSGGNSLYAKAFDTDGNPNSFSDSERNSIAEIWHRVSEDMAPFDIDVTTEDPGSFGPTTGHVLITDSTDETGAAMPSQNAGGVAYVGVWGESYYSSYQPALVYADNLGPDFAPYIAEAASHEFGHNLGLSHDGTSSAGYYTGHGPGYVSWAPIMGVGYYSNVTQWSQGEYADASNSQDDVAIISGQLEYRPDDHGNGMTAATPLAVDPNGTLYVTFPEIDPHNSDPANKGVIETRNDVDVFWFDSAAGQVTFNVLPAWEAFYRSSLRGANLDIQASLYDGQGNLVASSDPLNDTMAQLDEYLPAGRYYLQVAGVGNALSPYSDYGSLGMYFISGTLQPVSADTTPPTPSPAGWWASLPAAVSASRIDMAANAATDDSGVVQYWFQCTAGTGSGCSNSGWQGGTQYSAAGLTPGATYSFQVKARDGAGNETGWSAGASATTLANQVPVAVNDGTQTPEDVAVSIAVLGNDTDGDGDALSIASYGQGSSGAVSQAGSALVYTPAENFNGSDSFSYSVTDGNGGSASARVTVSVNPVNDAPVALSDSAEVDLNSSVEIDVLANDGDVDGDTLSISDFSQGSKGAVSLSGNRLIYTRDNKRGGDSFTYTLIDGNGGSATTSVSISIGSSAGGDGGGGKCHPKKGC
;
A
#
# COMPACT_ATOMS: atom_id res chain seq x y z
N MET A 1 14.22 67.72 -48.14
CA MET A 1 15.35 67.18 -48.91
C MET A 1 15.35 65.66 -48.75
N LYS A 2 15.23 64.94 -49.81
CA LYS A 2 15.12 63.47 -49.90
C LYS A 2 16.34 62.78 -49.29
N ILE A 3 16.21 61.65 -48.68
CA ILE A 3 16.83 60.38 -49.06
C ILE A 3 16.11 59.21 -48.38
N ASN A 4 15.56 58.36 -49.27
CA ASN A 4 15.12 56.98 -49.02
C ASN A 4 16.31 56.11 -48.57
N ARG A 5 16.08 55.12 -47.69
CA ARG A 5 16.64 53.77 -47.83
C ARG A 5 15.80 52.72 -47.05
N THR A 6 15.23 51.86 -47.81
CA THR A 6 14.70 50.54 -47.44
C THR A 6 15.80 49.61 -46.94
N ALA A 7 15.50 48.81 -45.91
CA ALA A 7 16.18 47.55 -45.67
C ALA A 7 15.40 46.68 -44.65
N PRO A 8 15.66 45.40 -44.54
CA PRO A 8 14.60 44.39 -44.52
C PRO A 8 14.28 43.85 -43.13
N VAL A 9 13.11 43.21 -43.06
CA VAL A 9 12.64 42.43 -41.92
C VAL A 9 13.62 41.28 -41.67
N THR A 10 14.24 41.25 -40.48
CA THR A 10 14.96 40.08 -39.96
C THR A 10 14.29 39.67 -38.68
N GLY A 11 13.82 38.43 -38.68
CA GLY A 11 13.15 37.82 -37.53
C GLY A 11 14.09 37.80 -36.32
N ILE A 12 13.55 38.16 -35.18
CA ILE A 12 14.22 37.99 -33.88
C ILE A 12 13.88 36.58 -33.39
N LEU A 13 14.87 35.69 -33.48
CA LEU A 13 14.92 34.49 -32.67
C LEU A 13 15.07 34.95 -31.21
N ILE A 14 14.12 34.63 -30.40
CA ILE A 14 14.26 34.71 -28.94
C ILE A 14 15.14 33.52 -28.53
N SER A 15 16.41 33.79 -28.26
CA SER A 15 17.29 32.88 -27.57
C SER A 15 16.98 32.97 -26.09
N VAL A 16 16.41 31.88 -25.58
CA VAL A 16 16.33 31.61 -24.13
C VAL A 16 17.78 31.52 -23.63
N PHE A 17 18.24 32.49 -22.86
CA PHE A 17 19.45 32.36 -22.07
C PHE A 17 19.15 31.47 -20.86
N ALA A 18 19.43 30.17 -20.99
CA ALA A 18 19.69 29.34 -19.87
C ALA A 18 20.99 29.82 -19.20
N CYS A 19 20.90 30.41 -18.03
CA CYS A 19 22.04 30.66 -17.18
C CYS A 19 22.47 29.33 -16.54
N GLY A 20 23.18 28.53 -17.30
CA GLY A 20 23.84 27.35 -16.79
C GLY A 20 25.10 27.75 -16.06
N SER A 21 25.08 27.73 -14.74
CA SER A 21 26.30 27.60 -13.96
C SER A 21 26.89 26.23 -14.22
N LEU A 22 28.01 26.17 -14.96
CA LEU A 22 28.86 24.99 -15.03
C LEU A 22 29.40 24.68 -13.62
N LEU A 23 28.73 23.83 -12.91
CA LEU A 23 29.40 22.95 -11.95
C LEU A 23 30.00 21.81 -12.79
N ALA A 24 31.32 21.66 -12.69
CA ALA A 24 32.05 20.59 -13.34
C ALA A 24 31.43 19.25 -12.96
N ALA A 25 30.98 18.51 -13.96
CA ALA A 25 30.59 17.13 -13.76
C ALA A 25 31.75 16.38 -13.11
N PRO A 26 31.52 15.58 -12.07
CA PRO A 26 32.49 14.58 -11.63
C PRO A 26 32.67 13.61 -12.81
N GLY A 27 33.95 13.28 -13.07
CA GLY A 27 34.32 12.44 -14.19
C GLY A 27 33.58 11.12 -14.17
N ASN A 28 33.28 10.62 -15.36
CA ASN A 28 32.79 9.27 -15.62
C ASN A 28 33.46 8.24 -14.69
N GLN A 29 32.76 7.86 -13.64
CA GLN A 29 32.93 6.55 -13.01
C GLN A 29 32.19 5.54 -13.90
N PRO A 30 32.67 4.30 -14.03
CA PRO A 30 31.93 3.30 -14.79
C PRO A 30 30.58 3.05 -14.13
N ASP A 31 29.59 2.81 -14.97
CA ASP A 31 28.23 2.34 -14.63
C ASP A 31 28.31 1.07 -13.76
N ASP A 32 28.36 1.22 -12.44
CA ASP A 32 28.31 0.13 -11.46
C ASP A 32 26.91 -0.01 -10.86
N THR A 33 25.88 0.16 -11.67
CA THR A 33 24.46 0.14 -11.27
C THR A 33 23.79 -1.23 -11.27
N ALA A 34 24.57 -2.32 -11.32
CA ALA A 34 24.01 -3.64 -11.04
C ALA A 34 24.34 -4.00 -9.60
N GLY A 35 23.31 -4.25 -8.78
CA GLY A 35 23.47 -4.60 -7.38
C GLY A 35 24.50 -5.68 -7.14
N PHE A 36 25.18 -5.63 -6.02
CA PHE A 36 26.34 -6.48 -5.67
C PHE A 36 26.08 -7.98 -5.91
N LEU A 37 24.86 -8.45 -5.70
CA LEU A 37 24.46 -9.85 -5.94
C LEU A 37 24.13 -10.12 -7.41
N ALA A 38 23.55 -9.17 -8.13
CA ALA A 38 23.28 -9.30 -9.57
C ALA A 38 24.55 -9.45 -10.41
N GLN A 39 25.71 -9.01 -9.89
CA GLN A 39 27.04 -9.23 -10.49
C GLN A 39 27.67 -10.58 -10.14
N GLY A 40 26.94 -11.49 -9.45
CA GLY A 40 27.45 -12.79 -9.02
C GLY A 40 28.35 -12.74 -7.79
N GLY A 41 28.27 -11.68 -7.00
CA GLY A 41 28.97 -11.53 -5.72
C GLY A 41 28.40 -12.47 -4.64
N ASN A 42 29.28 -12.96 -3.77
CA ASN A 42 28.86 -13.65 -2.55
C ASN A 42 28.46 -12.61 -1.52
N LEU A 43 27.42 -12.90 -0.71
CA LEU A 43 27.07 -12.06 0.45
C LEU A 43 28.31 -11.69 1.27
N PRO A 44 28.50 -10.41 1.61
CA PRO A 44 29.63 -10.00 2.44
C PRO A 44 29.59 -10.70 3.79
N PRO A 45 30.75 -10.98 4.42
CA PRO A 45 30.78 -11.49 5.77
C PRO A 45 30.11 -10.49 6.73
N GLY A 46 29.10 -10.93 7.47
CA GLY A 46 28.35 -10.06 8.37
C GLY A 46 27.23 -10.80 9.10
N ARG A 47 26.41 -10.01 9.80
CA ARG A 47 25.26 -10.51 10.59
C ARG A 47 24.24 -11.18 9.68
N LEU A 48 23.83 -10.54 8.58
CA LEU A 48 22.85 -11.06 7.64
C LEU A 48 23.31 -12.41 7.05
N LYS A 49 24.54 -12.49 6.52
CA LYS A 49 25.09 -13.76 6.00
C LYS A 49 25.05 -14.86 7.06
N THR A 50 25.45 -14.54 8.30
CA THR A 50 25.46 -15.50 9.40
C THR A 50 24.05 -15.99 9.76
N GLN A 51 23.04 -15.13 9.61
CA GLN A 51 21.63 -15.49 9.83
C GLN A 51 21.13 -16.38 8.67
N ILE A 52 21.37 -16.01 7.43
CA ILE A 52 20.97 -16.77 6.24
C ILE A 52 21.63 -18.17 6.25
N ASP A 53 22.92 -18.29 6.56
CA ASP A 53 23.64 -19.56 6.62
C ASP A 53 23.05 -20.57 7.64
N LYS A 54 22.25 -20.09 8.60
CA LYS A 54 21.60 -20.93 9.63
C LYS A 54 20.17 -21.35 9.25
N LEU A 55 19.60 -20.78 8.23
CA LEU A 55 18.25 -21.10 7.78
C LEU A 55 18.18 -22.47 7.13
N PRO A 56 17.00 -23.11 7.08
CA PRO A 56 16.76 -24.28 6.23
C PRO A 56 17.01 -23.94 4.76
N PRO A 57 17.46 -24.92 3.92
CA PRO A 57 17.87 -24.66 2.53
C PRO A 57 16.84 -23.88 1.70
N ALA A 58 15.56 -24.18 1.82
CA ALA A 58 14.49 -23.46 1.09
C ALA A 58 14.35 -22.00 1.52
N ALA A 59 14.56 -21.70 2.81
CA ALA A 59 14.53 -20.32 3.32
C ALA A 59 15.80 -19.56 2.93
N GLN A 60 16.97 -20.25 2.92
CA GLN A 60 18.21 -19.66 2.40
C GLN A 60 18.07 -19.25 0.94
N GLN A 61 17.53 -20.14 0.11
CA GLN A 61 17.31 -19.86 -1.31
C GLN A 61 16.36 -18.67 -1.48
N ARG A 62 15.25 -18.64 -0.74
CA ARG A 62 14.30 -17.51 -0.79
C ARG A 62 14.94 -16.19 -0.39
N ALA A 63 15.75 -16.17 0.68
CA ALA A 63 16.45 -14.97 1.11
C ALA A 63 17.41 -14.44 0.06
N LEU A 64 18.15 -15.33 -0.62
CA LEU A 64 19.06 -14.94 -1.70
C LEU A 64 18.29 -14.43 -2.92
N GLU A 65 17.23 -15.12 -3.35
CA GLU A 65 16.35 -14.69 -4.44
C GLU A 65 15.68 -13.34 -4.11
N TRP A 66 15.38 -13.09 -2.85
CA TRP A 66 14.82 -11.80 -2.42
C TRP A 66 15.83 -10.67 -2.57
N LEU A 67 17.05 -10.88 -2.05
CA LEU A 67 18.13 -9.89 -2.15
C LEU A 67 18.56 -9.59 -3.61
N GLU A 68 18.42 -10.56 -4.52
CA GLU A 68 18.72 -10.37 -5.95
C GLU A 68 17.72 -9.44 -6.67
N ARG A 69 16.56 -9.18 -6.07
CA ARG A 69 15.52 -8.33 -6.67
C ARG A 69 15.78 -6.84 -6.50
N PHE A 70 16.67 -6.45 -5.58
CA PHE A 70 16.90 -5.06 -5.20
C PHE A 70 18.37 -4.68 -5.34
N ASP A 71 18.59 -3.42 -5.68
CA ASP A 71 19.91 -2.81 -5.64
C ASP A 71 20.19 -2.31 -4.21
N ILE A 72 20.91 -3.09 -3.44
CA ILE A 72 21.17 -2.84 -2.03
C ILE A 72 22.59 -2.32 -1.87
N PRO A 73 22.79 -1.10 -1.35
CA PRO A 73 24.11 -0.55 -1.03
C PRO A 73 24.89 -1.45 -0.07
N ALA A 74 26.21 -1.50 -0.22
CA ALA A 74 27.05 -2.38 0.59
C ALA A 74 26.96 -2.09 2.10
N GLN A 75 26.70 -0.85 2.46
CA GLN A 75 26.52 -0.36 3.85
C GLN A 75 25.24 -0.87 4.49
N ASP A 76 24.21 -1.17 3.70
CA ASP A 76 22.90 -1.59 4.19
C ASP A 76 22.86 -3.02 4.70
N PHE A 77 23.84 -3.86 4.32
CA PHE A 77 23.90 -5.23 4.83
C PHE A 77 24.00 -5.34 6.37
N ASP A 78 24.44 -4.29 7.05
CA ASP A 78 24.47 -4.24 8.51
C ASP A 78 23.08 -3.99 9.13
N PHE A 79 22.15 -3.38 8.38
CA PHE A 79 20.78 -3.09 8.81
C PHE A 79 19.79 -4.16 8.36
N LEU A 80 20.12 -4.97 7.37
CA LEU A 80 19.25 -6.04 6.89
C LEU A 80 19.22 -7.22 7.86
N ARG A 81 18.04 -7.81 7.97
CA ARG A 81 17.77 -9.02 8.74
C ARG A 81 16.99 -10.03 7.89
N VAL A 82 16.95 -11.25 8.36
CA VAL A 82 16.19 -12.30 7.70
C VAL A 82 15.32 -13.04 8.72
N ASP A 83 14.07 -13.25 8.37
CA ASP A 83 13.14 -14.06 9.14
C ASP A 83 13.40 -15.58 8.95
N PRO A 84 12.80 -16.47 9.78
CA PRO A 84 12.98 -17.92 9.66
C PRO A 84 12.49 -18.52 8.35
N GLN A 85 11.63 -17.83 7.57
CA GLN A 85 11.13 -18.26 6.27
C GLN A 85 11.94 -17.69 5.11
N GLY A 86 12.90 -16.79 5.35
CA GLY A 86 13.76 -16.18 4.35
C GLY A 86 13.24 -14.84 3.81
N GLY A 87 12.30 -14.20 4.49
CA GLY A 87 11.88 -12.82 4.23
C GLY A 87 12.95 -11.83 4.68
N ILE A 88 13.23 -10.80 3.88
CA ILE A 88 14.24 -9.78 4.16
C ILE A 88 13.57 -8.49 4.63
N PHE A 89 14.09 -7.93 5.73
CA PHE A 89 13.61 -6.70 6.30
C PHE A 89 14.74 -5.80 6.80
N TYR A 90 14.50 -4.49 6.84
CA TYR A 90 15.37 -3.51 7.48
C TYR A 90 15.09 -3.43 8.98
N GLU A 91 16.13 -3.15 9.75
CA GLU A 91 16.11 -2.89 11.21
C GLU A 91 16.80 -1.55 11.44
N ASP A 92 16.02 -0.47 11.56
CA ASP A 92 16.54 0.90 11.62
C ASP A 92 16.87 1.32 13.06
N THR A 93 18.15 1.20 13.37
CA THR A 93 18.66 1.36 14.73
C THR A 93 19.18 2.76 15.05
N ILE A 94 19.11 3.70 14.10
CA ILE A 94 19.45 5.10 14.37
C ILE A 94 18.22 5.79 14.99
N LEU A 95 18.40 6.21 16.23
CA LEU A 95 17.39 6.91 17.01
C LEU A 95 17.77 8.38 17.13
N PRO A 96 16.78 9.29 17.21
CA PRO A 96 17.05 10.69 17.47
C PRO A 96 17.70 10.90 18.84
N ASP A 97 18.55 11.92 18.93
CA ASP A 97 19.24 12.26 20.18
C ASP A 97 18.24 12.94 21.13
N ALA A 98 17.96 12.34 22.26
CA ALA A 98 17.00 12.82 23.26
C ALA A 98 17.28 14.27 23.79
N ALA A 99 18.47 14.82 23.47
CA ALA A 99 18.89 16.17 23.87
C ALA A 99 18.65 17.25 22.81
N SER A 100 18.25 16.89 21.59
CA SER A 100 18.04 17.82 20.49
C SER A 100 16.58 18.26 20.37
N GLY A 101 16.02 18.82 21.43
CA GLY A 101 14.73 19.51 21.34
C GLY A 101 14.80 20.62 20.28
N ASP A 102 13.75 20.82 19.52
CA ASP A 102 13.64 21.90 18.55
C ASP A 102 13.87 23.26 19.28
N PRO A 103 14.88 24.07 18.90
CA PRO A 103 15.16 25.30 19.62
C PRO A 103 14.13 26.41 19.39
N GLU A 104 13.25 26.29 18.41
CA GLU A 104 12.20 27.25 18.09
C GLU A 104 10.90 26.57 17.72
N ALA A 105 10.12 26.13 18.72
CA ALA A 105 8.73 25.79 18.48
C ALA A 105 7.98 27.03 17.99
N PRO A 106 7.31 27.01 16.83
CA PRO A 106 6.51 28.14 16.38
C PRO A 106 5.41 28.45 17.41
N VAL A 107 5.22 29.75 17.67
CA VAL A 107 4.17 30.24 18.58
C VAL A 107 2.85 30.25 17.79
N GLY A 108 2.19 29.12 17.70
CA GLY A 108 0.86 29.01 17.12
C GLY A 108 0.04 27.98 17.87
N ASP A 109 -1.26 28.22 17.99
CA ASP A 109 -2.19 27.24 18.54
C ASP A 109 -2.59 26.30 17.41
N PRO A 110 -2.19 25.00 17.44
CA PRO A 110 -2.59 24.07 16.38
C PRO A 110 -4.11 24.04 16.33
N GLN A 111 -4.69 24.09 15.13
CA GLN A 111 -6.11 23.84 14.97
C GLN A 111 -6.30 22.33 15.18
N ALA A 112 -6.79 21.94 16.35
CA ALA A 112 -7.01 20.55 16.68
C ALA A 112 -8.04 19.93 15.72
N VAL A 113 -7.70 18.77 15.16
CA VAL A 113 -8.68 17.92 14.48
C VAL A 113 -9.78 17.57 15.48
N ALA A 114 -11.04 17.67 15.07
CA ALA A 114 -12.13 17.32 15.95
C ALA A 114 -12.03 15.84 16.37
N PRO A 115 -12.28 15.50 17.65
CA PRO A 115 -12.07 14.14 18.17
C PRO A 115 -12.75 13.02 17.35
N GLN A 116 -13.87 13.31 16.70
CA GLN A 116 -14.57 12.36 15.85
C GLN A 116 -13.91 12.14 14.50
N ASP A 117 -13.02 13.02 14.07
CA ASP A 117 -12.40 13.00 12.73
C ASP A 117 -10.96 12.47 12.77
N THR A 118 -10.34 12.32 13.97
CA THR A 118 -8.96 11.88 14.14
C THR A 118 -8.63 10.57 13.42
N PHE A 119 -9.59 9.63 13.36
CA PHE A 119 -9.46 8.33 12.72
C PHE A 119 -10.26 8.24 11.42
N LEU A 120 -10.47 9.38 10.75
CA LEU A 120 -11.17 9.51 9.47
C LEU A 120 -10.43 10.46 8.53
N LEU A 121 -9.13 10.65 8.73
CA LEU A 121 -8.32 11.55 7.91
C LEU A 121 -7.98 10.87 6.58
N HIS A 122 -8.07 11.59 5.50
CA HIS A 122 -7.78 11.15 4.15
C HIS A 122 -7.03 12.22 3.38
N SER A 123 -5.84 11.90 2.86
CA SER A 123 -5.06 12.83 2.03
C SER A 123 -5.61 12.92 0.60
N ARG A 124 -6.17 11.83 0.10
CA ARG A 124 -6.69 11.72 -1.26
C ARG A 124 -7.87 10.76 -1.34
N PRO A 125 -9.07 11.16 -0.90
CA PRO A 125 -10.26 10.30 -0.93
C PRO A 125 -10.56 9.79 -2.34
N GLY A 126 -10.70 8.47 -2.47
CA GLY A 126 -11.02 7.83 -3.74
C GLY A 126 -9.83 7.43 -4.61
N ALA A 127 -8.60 7.58 -4.15
CA ALA A 127 -7.43 6.95 -4.75
C ALA A 127 -7.59 5.43 -4.80
N SER A 128 -7.02 4.79 -5.81
CA SER A 128 -7.11 3.33 -5.98
C SER A 128 -6.21 2.56 -5.02
N LYS A 129 -5.29 3.23 -4.39
CA LYS A 129 -4.30 2.71 -3.43
C LYS A 129 -4.39 3.51 -2.14
N GLN A 130 -4.11 2.87 -1.01
CA GLN A 130 -4.11 3.55 0.28
C GLN A 130 -3.05 2.98 1.21
N VAL A 131 -2.55 3.81 2.13
CA VAL A 131 -1.73 3.40 3.26
C VAL A 131 -2.42 3.82 4.55
N PHE A 132 -2.67 2.86 5.41
CA PHE A 132 -3.28 3.06 6.72
C PHE A 132 -2.19 3.29 7.77
N LEU A 133 -2.28 4.44 8.44
CA LEU A 133 -1.49 4.76 9.62
C LEU A 133 -2.31 4.32 10.85
N ASP A 134 -1.90 3.22 11.44
CA ASP A 134 -2.58 2.58 12.56
C ASP A 134 -2.02 3.09 13.89
N PHE A 135 -2.86 3.72 14.69
CA PHE A 135 -2.51 4.28 15.99
C PHE A 135 -3.24 3.60 17.16
N ASP A 136 -4.26 2.80 16.87
CA ASP A 136 -5.12 2.23 17.92
C ASP A 136 -4.68 0.85 18.39
N GLY A 137 -3.52 0.37 17.86
CA GLY A 137 -2.92 -0.89 18.21
C GLY A 137 -3.54 -2.07 17.47
N ALA A 138 -2.79 -3.16 17.37
CA ALA A 138 -3.19 -4.30 16.55
C ALA A 138 -2.80 -5.65 17.15
N GLN A 139 -3.62 -6.67 16.87
CA GLN A 139 -3.19 -8.05 17.04
C GLN A 139 -2.50 -8.55 15.76
N ILE A 140 -1.18 -8.63 15.77
CA ILE A 140 -0.41 -9.17 14.65
C ILE A 140 -0.40 -10.70 14.75
N SER A 141 -1.02 -11.36 13.79
CA SER A 141 -1.12 -12.82 13.74
C SER A 141 -1.12 -13.33 12.31
N GLY A 142 -0.51 -14.49 12.07
CA GLY A 142 -0.43 -15.08 10.73
C GLY A 142 0.51 -14.35 9.77
N THR A 143 1.37 -13.47 10.29
CA THR A 143 2.38 -12.75 9.50
C THR A 143 3.78 -13.29 9.78
N ALA A 144 4.76 -12.87 8.99
CA ALA A 144 6.16 -13.24 9.18
C ALA A 144 6.75 -12.73 10.50
N TRP A 145 6.20 -11.62 11.06
CA TRP A 145 6.60 -11.08 12.37
C TRP A 145 6.35 -12.05 13.52
N ASN A 146 5.35 -12.92 13.41
CA ASN A 146 5.02 -13.89 14.46
C ASN A 146 5.28 -15.35 14.04
N SER A 147 6.30 -15.60 13.24
CA SER A 147 6.70 -16.92 12.75
C SER A 147 6.97 -17.97 13.86
N GLY A 148 7.08 -17.56 15.12
CA GLY A 148 7.15 -18.42 16.32
C GLY A 148 5.79 -18.96 16.80
N GLY A 149 4.68 -18.59 16.17
CA GLY A 149 3.35 -19.09 16.47
C GLY A 149 2.57 -18.34 17.57
N ASN A 150 3.16 -17.33 18.21
CA ASN A 150 2.46 -16.48 19.18
C ASN A 150 2.03 -15.18 18.49
N SER A 151 0.79 -14.75 18.73
CA SER A 151 0.35 -13.41 18.33
C SER A 151 1.10 -12.35 19.14
N LEU A 152 1.41 -11.23 18.49
CA LEU A 152 1.85 -10.01 19.13
C LEU A 152 0.64 -9.10 19.34
N TYR A 153 0.59 -8.38 20.44
CA TYR A 153 -0.50 -7.46 20.79
C TYR A 153 0.08 -6.05 20.89
N ALA A 154 0.26 -5.42 19.74
CA ALA A 154 0.80 -4.09 19.65
C ALA A 154 -0.09 -3.09 20.40
N LYS A 155 0.53 -2.22 21.19
CA LYS A 155 -0.18 -1.19 21.95
C LYS A 155 -0.68 -0.08 21.04
N ALA A 156 -1.76 0.58 21.46
CA ALA A 156 -2.13 1.86 20.91
C ALA A 156 -1.05 2.92 21.17
N PHE A 157 -0.97 3.92 20.32
CA PHE A 157 -0.13 5.10 20.51
C PHE A 157 -0.58 5.82 21.80
N ASP A 158 0.33 5.97 22.76
CA ASP A 158 0.03 6.48 24.10
C ASP A 158 1.19 7.32 24.60
N THR A 159 0.93 8.59 24.91
CA THR A 159 1.91 9.54 25.46
C THR A 159 1.60 9.94 26.89
N ASP A 160 0.39 9.71 27.36
CA ASP A 160 -0.06 10.13 28.71
C ASP A 160 -0.20 8.98 29.71
N GLY A 161 0.04 7.72 29.29
CA GLY A 161 -0.03 6.51 30.10
C GLY A 161 -1.46 5.97 30.24
N ASN A 162 -2.39 6.35 29.36
CA ASN A 162 -3.76 5.88 29.33
C ASN A 162 -4.15 5.22 27.99
N PRO A 163 -3.70 4.03 27.71
CA PRO A 163 -3.85 3.36 26.40
C PRO A 163 -5.31 3.04 26.00
N ASN A 164 -6.29 3.38 26.83
CA ASN A 164 -7.70 3.12 26.54
C ASN A 164 -8.46 4.32 25.96
N SER A 165 -7.80 5.45 25.79
CA SER A 165 -8.41 6.66 25.22
C SER A 165 -7.33 7.62 24.72
N PHE A 166 -7.61 8.32 23.65
CA PHE A 166 -6.73 9.34 23.10
C PHE A 166 -7.06 10.70 23.69
N SER A 167 -6.07 11.37 24.29
CA SER A 167 -6.13 12.76 24.74
C SER A 167 -6.13 13.71 23.55
N ASP A 168 -6.44 14.98 23.78
CA ASP A 168 -6.37 16.02 22.72
C ASP A 168 -4.92 16.21 22.22
N SER A 169 -3.92 16.04 23.11
CA SER A 169 -2.50 16.08 22.71
C SER A 169 -2.14 14.95 21.75
N GLU A 170 -2.55 13.74 22.06
CA GLU A 170 -2.31 12.57 21.20
C GLU A 170 -3.02 12.70 19.85
N ARG A 171 -4.26 13.19 19.83
CA ARG A 171 -4.99 13.45 18.57
C ARG A 171 -4.28 14.48 17.70
N ASN A 172 -3.73 15.53 18.31
CA ASN A 172 -2.93 16.51 17.59
C ASN A 172 -1.65 15.89 17.03
N SER A 173 -0.96 15.04 17.81
CA SER A 173 0.21 14.32 17.33
C SER A 173 -0.14 13.34 16.20
N ILE A 174 -1.25 12.61 16.28
CA ILE A 174 -1.76 11.74 15.22
C ILE A 174 -2.03 12.54 13.94
N ALA A 175 -2.70 13.68 14.06
CA ALA A 175 -2.97 14.55 12.93
C ALA A 175 -1.68 15.09 12.31
N GLU A 176 -0.71 15.52 13.12
CA GLU A 176 0.57 15.99 12.61
C GLU A 176 1.38 14.90 11.92
N ILE A 177 1.43 13.70 12.49
CA ILE A 177 2.09 12.55 11.85
C ILE A 177 1.43 12.24 10.50
N TRP A 178 0.11 12.20 10.47
CA TRP A 178 -0.64 11.96 9.24
C TRP A 178 -0.38 13.05 8.18
N HIS A 179 -0.35 14.34 8.55
CA HIS A 179 -0.07 15.44 7.62
C HIS A 179 1.31 15.29 6.96
N ARG A 180 2.34 14.95 7.75
CA ARG A 180 3.71 14.83 7.26
C ARG A 180 3.86 13.65 6.31
N VAL A 181 3.34 12.48 6.67
CA VAL A 181 3.33 11.31 5.77
C VAL A 181 2.49 11.58 4.53
N SER A 182 1.40 12.34 4.66
CA SER A 182 0.57 12.76 3.52
C SER A 182 1.32 13.69 2.56
N GLU A 183 2.18 14.55 3.09
CA GLU A 183 3.06 15.42 2.30
C GLU A 183 4.09 14.61 1.51
N ASP A 184 4.78 13.66 2.17
CA ASP A 184 5.77 12.78 1.53
C ASP A 184 5.16 11.97 0.38
N MET A 185 3.87 11.65 0.48
CA MET A 185 3.14 10.87 -0.52
C MET A 185 2.30 11.72 -1.47
N ALA A 186 2.23 13.03 -1.27
CA ALA A 186 1.34 13.93 -2.03
C ALA A 186 1.48 13.84 -3.56
N PRO A 187 2.67 13.65 -4.15
CA PRO A 187 2.83 13.54 -5.60
C PRO A 187 2.20 12.28 -6.22
N PHE A 188 1.86 11.26 -5.41
CA PHE A 188 1.49 9.94 -5.88
C PHE A 188 -0.02 9.65 -5.75
N ASP A 189 -0.52 8.69 -6.55
CA ASP A 189 -1.94 8.28 -6.51
C ASP A 189 -2.22 7.29 -5.37
N ILE A 190 -2.07 7.78 -4.15
CA ILE A 190 -2.30 7.04 -2.91
C ILE A 190 -3.04 7.91 -1.89
N ASP A 191 -3.92 7.31 -1.12
CA ASP A 191 -4.59 7.92 0.02
C ASP A 191 -3.88 7.51 1.32
N VAL A 192 -3.26 8.46 2.00
CA VAL A 192 -2.76 8.26 3.37
C VAL A 192 -3.94 8.49 4.30
N THR A 193 -4.31 7.47 5.06
CA THR A 193 -5.53 7.51 5.88
C THR A 193 -5.29 7.01 7.30
N THR A 194 -6.07 7.53 8.24
CA THR A 194 -6.21 7.01 9.60
C THR A 194 -7.50 6.19 9.77
N GLU A 195 -8.32 6.02 8.70
CA GLU A 195 -9.50 5.15 8.72
C GLU A 195 -9.09 3.69 8.43
N ASP A 196 -9.47 2.77 9.34
CA ASP A 196 -9.17 1.33 9.19
C ASP A 196 -9.84 0.77 7.92
N PRO A 197 -9.05 0.29 6.94
CA PRO A 197 -9.57 -0.29 5.70
C PRO A 197 -10.22 -1.67 5.88
N GLY A 198 -10.12 -2.26 7.06
CA GLY A 198 -10.66 -3.58 7.39
C GLY A 198 -9.92 -4.77 6.77
N SER A 199 -9.01 -4.55 5.82
CA SER A 199 -8.18 -5.61 5.23
C SER A 199 -6.98 -5.03 4.48
N PHE A 200 -5.87 -5.77 4.46
CA PHE A 200 -4.62 -5.38 3.84
C PHE A 200 -4.30 -6.27 2.64
N GLY A 201 -3.73 -5.67 1.60
CA GLY A 201 -3.42 -6.37 0.36
C GLY A 201 -2.49 -5.57 -0.56
N PRO A 202 -2.37 -5.94 -1.83
CA PRO A 202 -1.43 -5.31 -2.76
C PRO A 202 -1.60 -3.80 -2.98
N THR A 203 -2.77 -3.25 -2.67
CA THR A 203 -3.09 -1.83 -2.85
C THR A 203 -3.46 -1.14 -1.54
N THR A 204 -3.26 -1.82 -0.40
CA THR A 204 -3.62 -1.30 0.92
C THR A 204 -2.48 -1.58 1.90
N GLY A 205 -1.66 -0.57 2.15
CA GLY A 205 -0.51 -0.60 3.05
C GLY A 205 -0.92 -0.47 4.51
N HIS A 206 -0.05 -0.93 5.40
CA HIS A 206 -0.22 -0.86 6.85
C HIS A 206 1.08 -0.41 7.52
N VAL A 207 1.06 0.75 8.13
CA VAL A 207 2.11 1.28 9.00
C VAL A 207 1.53 1.38 10.41
N LEU A 208 2.07 0.61 11.33
CA LEU A 208 1.60 0.55 12.72
C LEU A 208 2.54 1.32 13.64
N ILE A 209 2.02 2.38 14.21
CA ILE A 209 2.71 3.23 15.18
C ILE A 209 2.39 2.71 16.58
N THR A 210 3.39 2.17 17.27
CA THR A 210 3.23 1.46 18.54
C THR A 210 4.47 1.60 19.42
N ASP A 211 4.51 0.87 20.56
CA ASP A 211 5.69 0.75 21.39
C ASP A 211 6.59 -0.43 20.97
N SER A 212 7.85 -0.39 21.39
CA SER A 212 8.84 -1.47 21.22
C SER A 212 8.55 -2.73 22.05
N THR A 213 7.50 -2.68 22.92
CA THR A 213 6.98 -3.80 23.71
C THR A 213 5.47 -3.89 23.55
N ASP A 214 4.94 -5.11 23.43
CA ASP A 214 3.51 -5.38 23.31
C ASP A 214 2.74 -5.17 24.64
N GLU A 215 1.41 -5.29 24.63
CA GLU A 215 0.54 -5.16 25.81
C GLU A 215 0.88 -6.14 26.94
N THR A 216 1.52 -7.27 26.63
CA THR A 216 1.94 -8.27 27.61
C THR A 216 3.32 -7.97 28.21
N GLY A 217 4.01 -6.95 27.70
CA GLY A 217 5.39 -6.60 28.02
C GLY A 217 6.42 -7.46 27.29
N ALA A 218 6.00 -8.22 26.28
CA ALA A 218 6.92 -8.95 25.41
C ALA A 218 7.56 -7.98 24.39
N ALA A 219 8.80 -8.32 23.99
CA ALA A 219 9.50 -7.52 22.99
C ALA A 219 8.82 -7.65 21.62
N MET A 220 8.59 -6.53 20.96
CA MET A 220 8.24 -6.46 19.55
C MET A 220 9.46 -6.83 18.68
N PRO A 221 9.27 -7.14 17.37
CA PRO A 221 10.40 -7.39 16.46
C PRO A 221 11.42 -6.25 16.49
N SER A 222 12.71 -6.57 16.68
CA SER A 222 13.80 -5.58 16.72
C SER A 222 13.55 -4.41 17.68
N GLN A 223 13.15 -4.69 18.91
CA GLN A 223 12.70 -3.73 19.94
C GLN A 223 13.62 -2.50 20.21
N ASN A 224 14.87 -2.49 19.70
CA ASN A 224 15.80 -1.38 19.86
C ASN A 224 15.88 -0.50 18.60
N ALA A 225 15.06 -0.76 17.60
CA ALA A 225 14.96 0.02 16.37
C ALA A 225 14.02 1.21 16.56
N GLY A 226 14.09 2.21 15.68
CA GLY A 226 13.06 3.24 15.49
C GLY A 226 11.90 2.70 14.67
N GLY A 227 12.22 1.86 13.69
CA GLY A 227 11.26 1.16 12.85
C GLY A 227 11.81 -0.12 12.25
N VAL A 228 10.94 -0.92 11.66
CA VAL A 228 11.30 -2.13 10.91
C VAL A 228 10.28 -2.41 9.80
N ALA A 229 10.75 -2.71 8.60
CA ALA A 229 9.88 -3.02 7.48
C ALA A 229 10.47 -4.07 6.54
N TYR A 230 9.59 -4.91 5.96
CA TYR A 230 9.98 -5.82 4.89
C TYR A 230 10.21 -5.08 3.58
N VAL A 231 11.26 -5.44 2.84
CA VAL A 231 11.70 -4.75 1.63
C VAL A 231 10.88 -5.18 0.42
N GLY A 232 10.32 -4.19 -0.31
CA GLY A 232 9.69 -4.40 -1.61
C GLY A 232 8.51 -5.38 -1.59
N VAL A 233 7.69 -5.29 -0.57
CA VAL A 233 6.50 -6.14 -0.40
C VAL A 233 5.22 -5.50 -0.95
N TRP A 234 5.23 -4.21 -1.21
CA TRP A 234 4.10 -3.49 -1.81
C TRP A 234 3.76 -4.05 -3.19
N GLY A 235 2.50 -4.08 -3.53
CA GLY A 235 2.02 -4.58 -4.82
C GLY A 235 2.01 -6.10 -4.96
N GLU A 236 2.63 -6.83 -4.04
CA GLU A 236 2.77 -8.27 -4.09
C GLU A 236 1.54 -8.99 -3.51
N SER A 237 1.14 -10.08 -4.11
CA SER A 237 -0.02 -10.87 -3.66
C SER A 237 0.14 -11.42 -2.24
N TYR A 238 1.37 -11.49 -1.73
CA TYR A 238 1.70 -11.96 -0.38
C TYR A 238 1.91 -10.81 0.63
N TYR A 239 1.60 -9.55 0.28
CA TYR A 239 1.76 -8.39 1.17
C TYR A 239 1.17 -8.63 2.57
N SER A 240 -0.02 -9.22 2.64
CA SER A 240 -0.69 -9.53 3.91
C SER A 240 0.11 -10.41 4.87
N SER A 241 1.11 -11.14 4.37
CA SER A 241 2.01 -11.96 5.20
C SER A 241 3.21 -11.18 5.75
N TYR A 242 3.51 -10.00 5.21
CA TYR A 242 4.72 -9.21 5.54
C TYR A 242 4.41 -7.80 6.06
N GLN A 243 3.16 -7.55 6.41
CA GLN A 243 2.70 -6.33 7.06
C GLN A 243 2.52 -6.57 8.59
N PRO A 244 2.43 -5.49 9.40
CA PRO A 244 2.65 -4.08 9.10
C PRO A 244 4.14 -3.71 8.98
N ALA A 245 4.46 -2.54 8.42
CA ALA A 245 5.67 -1.82 8.79
C ALA A 245 5.48 -1.32 10.24
N LEU A 246 6.48 -1.46 11.08
CA LEU A 246 6.39 -1.14 12.52
C LEU A 246 7.22 0.11 12.82
N VAL A 247 6.63 1.06 13.53
CA VAL A 247 7.27 2.29 13.98
C VAL A 247 7.15 2.38 15.51
N TYR A 248 8.27 2.47 16.19
CA TYR A 248 8.31 2.42 17.66
C TYR A 248 8.41 3.82 18.26
N ALA A 249 7.25 4.39 18.58
CA ALA A 249 7.14 5.74 19.10
C ALA A 249 7.92 5.95 20.42
N ASP A 250 7.95 4.95 21.30
CA ASP A 250 8.70 5.01 22.57
C ASP A 250 10.22 5.12 22.37
N ASN A 251 10.77 4.61 21.26
CA ASN A 251 12.18 4.76 20.90
C ASN A 251 12.49 6.09 20.20
N LEU A 252 11.51 6.65 19.48
CA LEU A 252 11.66 7.87 18.67
C LEU A 252 11.39 9.16 19.47
N GLY A 253 10.76 9.04 20.66
CA GLY A 253 10.23 10.15 21.43
C GLY A 253 8.74 10.34 21.19
N PRO A 254 7.90 9.73 22.02
CA PRO A 254 6.46 9.67 21.78
C PRO A 254 5.77 11.04 21.77
N ASP A 255 6.37 12.04 22.42
CA ASP A 255 5.87 13.43 22.44
C ASP A 255 6.33 14.26 21.24
N PHE A 256 7.05 13.67 20.26
CA PHE A 256 7.61 14.42 19.14
C PHE A 256 7.17 13.83 17.78
N ALA A 257 6.01 14.24 17.34
CA ALA A 257 5.36 13.77 16.09
C ALA A 257 6.28 13.80 14.85
N PRO A 258 7.15 14.80 14.61
CA PRO A 258 8.02 14.82 13.44
C PRO A 258 8.91 13.58 13.29
N TYR A 259 9.51 13.08 14.38
CA TYR A 259 10.38 11.90 14.30
C TYR A 259 9.60 10.63 13.96
N ILE A 260 8.38 10.51 14.48
CA ILE A 260 7.51 9.37 14.20
C ILE A 260 7.05 9.40 12.74
N ALA A 261 6.73 10.59 12.21
CA ALA A 261 6.33 10.76 10.82
C ALA A 261 7.47 10.41 9.86
N GLU A 262 8.68 10.94 10.10
CA GLU A 262 9.86 10.60 9.30
C GLU A 262 10.11 9.09 9.27
N ALA A 263 10.04 8.43 10.45
CA ALA A 263 10.17 6.98 10.51
C ALA A 263 9.04 6.26 9.77
N ALA A 264 7.80 6.74 9.82
CA ALA A 264 6.68 6.12 9.13
C ALA A 264 6.83 6.18 7.60
N SER A 265 7.24 7.32 7.05
CA SER A 265 7.54 7.48 5.63
C SER A 265 8.73 6.62 5.19
N HIS A 266 9.78 6.57 6.01
CA HIS A 266 10.97 5.76 5.79
C HIS A 266 10.63 4.26 5.72
N GLU A 267 9.92 3.73 6.72
CA GLU A 267 9.53 2.31 6.77
C GLU A 267 8.57 1.94 5.63
N PHE A 268 7.68 2.85 5.26
CA PHE A 268 6.84 2.64 4.08
C PHE A 268 7.66 2.68 2.78
N GLY A 269 8.69 3.51 2.70
CA GLY A 269 9.67 3.51 1.62
C GLY A 269 10.33 2.14 1.41
N HIS A 270 10.71 1.45 2.50
CA HIS A 270 11.20 0.07 2.42
C HIS A 270 10.15 -0.90 1.87
N ASN A 271 8.89 -0.77 2.25
CA ASN A 271 7.81 -1.57 1.67
C ASN A 271 7.68 -1.37 0.15
N LEU A 272 7.97 -0.15 -0.33
CA LEU A 272 7.98 0.18 -1.76
C LEU A 272 9.24 -0.31 -2.48
N GLY A 273 10.30 -0.69 -1.75
CA GLY A 273 11.54 -1.25 -2.30
C GLY A 273 12.74 -0.31 -2.25
N LEU A 274 12.67 0.77 -1.48
CA LEU A 274 13.77 1.70 -1.30
C LEU A 274 14.82 1.16 -0.31
N SER A 275 16.07 1.48 -0.58
CA SER A 275 17.24 1.25 0.29
C SER A 275 17.65 2.55 0.97
N HIS A 276 18.52 2.48 1.98
CA HIS A 276 18.98 3.67 2.69
C HIS A 276 19.79 4.63 1.82
N ASP A 277 19.61 5.90 2.05
CA ASP A 277 20.46 6.98 1.56
C ASP A 277 21.61 7.21 2.54
N GLY A 278 22.77 6.65 2.21
CA GLY A 278 23.97 6.70 3.02
C GLY A 278 25.16 7.33 2.30
N THR A 279 26.33 7.24 2.92
CA THR A 279 27.61 7.64 2.31
C THR A 279 28.53 6.44 2.18
N SER A 280 29.69 6.59 1.53
CA SER A 280 30.70 5.53 1.44
C SER A 280 31.16 5.01 2.82
N SER A 281 30.89 5.74 3.91
CA SER A 281 31.34 5.43 5.28
C SER A 281 30.23 5.25 6.30
N ALA A 282 28.96 5.56 5.97
CA ALA A 282 27.81 5.47 6.86
C ALA A 282 26.58 4.99 6.11
N GLY A 283 25.78 4.14 6.72
CA GLY A 283 24.54 3.61 6.11
C GLY A 283 23.46 4.65 5.95
N TYR A 284 23.53 5.78 6.67
CA TYR A 284 22.57 6.87 6.58
C TYR A 284 23.28 8.20 6.39
N TYR A 285 22.76 9.02 5.52
CA TYR A 285 23.13 10.41 5.38
C TYR A 285 22.32 11.28 6.35
N THR A 286 23.01 12.11 7.15
CA THR A 286 22.38 12.92 8.21
C THR A 286 22.00 14.34 7.76
N GLY A 287 22.04 14.58 6.46
CA GLY A 287 21.68 15.85 5.87
C GLY A 287 22.78 16.91 5.89
N HIS A 288 22.44 18.09 5.38
CA HIS A 288 23.32 19.25 5.30
C HIS A 288 22.53 20.56 5.21
N GLY A 289 23.25 21.69 5.26
CA GLY A 289 22.68 23.03 5.12
C GLY A 289 22.23 23.63 6.44
N PRO A 290 21.96 24.94 6.46
CA PRO A 290 21.59 25.68 7.66
C PRO A 290 20.09 26.03 7.73
N GLY A 291 19.56 26.19 8.93
CA GLY A 291 18.27 26.82 9.21
C GLY A 291 17.09 26.15 8.53
N TYR A 292 16.12 26.91 8.06
CA TYR A 292 14.87 26.42 7.49
C TYR A 292 15.01 25.63 6.18
N VAL A 293 16.14 25.72 5.53
CA VAL A 293 16.45 24.99 4.29
C VAL A 293 17.48 23.90 4.50
N SER A 294 17.77 23.50 5.77
CA SER A 294 18.57 22.31 6.04
C SER A 294 17.88 21.09 5.47
N TRP A 295 18.61 20.27 4.71
CA TRP A 295 18.08 19.18 3.88
C TRP A 295 18.62 17.82 4.31
N ALA A 296 17.76 16.80 4.23
CA ALA A 296 18.13 15.38 4.29
C ALA A 296 17.21 14.54 3.41
N PRO A 297 17.68 13.38 2.91
CA PRO A 297 16.80 12.43 2.24
C PRO A 297 15.92 11.68 3.25
N ILE A 298 14.69 11.34 2.88
CA ILE A 298 13.75 10.55 3.70
C ILE A 298 14.34 9.16 4.01
N MET A 299 15.01 8.52 3.03
CA MET A 299 15.68 7.24 3.25
C MET A 299 17.05 7.38 3.96
N GLY A 300 17.38 8.57 4.45
CA GLY A 300 18.51 8.86 5.34
C GLY A 300 18.08 9.10 6.78
N VAL A 301 18.60 10.16 7.40
CA VAL A 301 18.21 10.63 8.75
C VAL A 301 17.66 12.03 8.65
N GLY A 302 16.34 12.15 8.45
CA GLY A 302 15.62 13.43 8.35
C GLY A 302 15.41 14.16 9.69
N TYR A 303 15.59 13.48 10.82
CA TYR A 303 15.20 13.95 12.16
C TYR A 303 15.65 15.37 12.54
N TYR A 304 16.72 15.87 11.96
CA TYR A 304 17.31 17.18 12.32
C TYR A 304 17.27 18.20 11.18
N SER A 305 16.68 17.82 10.04
CA SER A 305 16.55 18.70 8.88
C SER A 305 15.15 19.29 8.79
N ASN A 306 15.05 20.50 8.22
CA ASN A 306 13.78 21.17 8.01
C ASN A 306 13.14 20.80 6.67
N VAL A 307 13.95 20.37 5.71
CA VAL A 307 13.50 19.85 4.40
C VAL A 307 13.88 18.40 4.32
N THR A 308 12.88 17.53 4.13
CA THR A 308 13.07 16.10 3.90
C THR A 308 12.44 15.73 2.57
N GLN A 309 13.19 15.02 1.73
CA GLN A 309 12.79 14.75 0.36
C GLN A 309 13.18 13.34 -0.07
N TRP A 310 12.44 12.79 -1.03
CA TRP A 310 12.89 11.63 -1.79
C TRP A 310 14.13 12.00 -2.61
N SER A 311 15.09 11.10 -2.73
CA SER A 311 16.41 11.38 -3.28
C SER A 311 16.76 10.50 -4.48
N GLN A 312 17.76 10.89 -5.23
CA GLN A 312 18.47 10.06 -6.21
C GLN A 312 20.00 10.13 -5.97
N GLY A 313 20.39 10.44 -4.73
CA GLY A 313 21.80 10.55 -4.35
C GLY A 313 22.45 11.88 -4.73
N GLU A 314 21.71 13.02 -4.68
CA GLU A 314 22.23 14.35 -5.06
C GLU A 314 23.10 15.02 -3.99
N TYR A 315 23.56 14.29 -3.02
CA TYR A 315 24.42 14.80 -1.94
C TYR A 315 25.85 14.24 -2.07
N ALA A 316 26.77 14.87 -1.34
CA ALA A 316 28.19 14.50 -1.42
C ALA A 316 28.46 13.11 -0.86
N ASP A 317 29.23 12.29 -1.59
CA ASP A 317 29.62 10.95 -1.19
C ASP A 317 28.46 9.96 -1.05
N ALA A 318 27.39 10.12 -1.84
CA ALA A 318 26.23 9.25 -1.81
C ALA A 318 26.62 7.78 -2.10
N SER A 319 26.17 6.85 -1.26
CA SER A 319 26.34 5.41 -1.44
C SER A 319 25.18 4.76 -2.18
N ASN A 320 24.03 5.47 -2.26
CA ASN A 320 22.82 5.08 -2.96
C ASN A 320 22.56 6.08 -4.10
N SER A 321 22.19 5.58 -5.26
CA SER A 321 21.77 6.37 -6.41
C SER A 321 20.44 5.85 -6.99
N GLN A 322 19.65 5.20 -6.16
CA GLN A 322 18.26 4.85 -6.52
C GLN A 322 17.52 6.14 -6.87
N ASP A 323 16.67 6.05 -7.87
CA ASP A 323 15.72 7.11 -8.20
C ASP A 323 14.44 6.82 -7.40
N ASP A 324 14.37 7.35 -6.16
CA ASP A 324 13.28 7.06 -5.23
C ASP A 324 11.93 7.39 -5.82
N VAL A 325 11.81 8.58 -6.43
CA VAL A 325 10.56 9.05 -7.04
C VAL A 325 10.15 8.14 -8.20
N ALA A 326 11.11 7.63 -9.00
CA ALA A 326 10.80 6.69 -10.07
C ALA A 326 10.36 5.32 -9.54
N ILE A 327 10.98 4.83 -8.46
CA ILE A 327 10.59 3.57 -7.81
C ILE A 327 9.19 3.71 -7.22
N ILE A 328 8.95 4.76 -6.45
CA ILE A 328 7.64 5.03 -5.83
C ILE A 328 6.56 5.20 -6.91
N SER A 329 6.79 6.03 -7.93
CA SER A 329 5.82 6.24 -9.02
C SER A 329 5.61 4.99 -9.87
N GLY A 330 6.59 4.09 -9.95
CA GLY A 330 6.44 2.78 -10.57
C GLY A 330 5.49 1.86 -9.82
N GLN A 331 5.33 2.05 -8.51
CA GLN A 331 4.44 1.28 -7.64
C GLN A 331 3.08 1.98 -7.44
N LEU A 332 3.11 3.29 -7.22
CA LEU A 332 1.93 4.07 -6.82
C LEU A 332 1.31 4.85 -7.98
N GLU A 333 2.03 5.09 -9.09
CA GLU A 333 1.73 6.05 -10.14
C GLU A 333 1.74 7.50 -9.60
N TYR A 334 1.90 8.48 -10.48
CA TYR A 334 1.67 9.87 -10.10
C TYR A 334 0.18 10.16 -10.01
N ARG A 335 -0.21 11.06 -9.13
CA ARG A 335 -1.57 11.60 -9.19
C ARG A 335 -1.75 12.40 -10.48
N PRO A 336 -2.96 12.53 -11.03
CA PRO A 336 -3.23 13.47 -12.11
C PRO A 336 -2.94 14.90 -11.66
N ASP A 337 -2.31 15.70 -12.53
CA ASP A 337 -2.10 17.15 -12.42
C ASP A 337 -3.43 17.82 -12.02
N ASP A 338 -3.44 18.57 -10.92
CA ASP A 338 -4.65 19.20 -10.37
C ASP A 338 -4.86 20.63 -10.90
N HIS A 339 -3.80 21.28 -11.42
CA HIS A 339 -3.87 22.60 -12.02
C HIS A 339 -3.08 22.65 -13.33
N GLY A 340 -3.48 23.49 -14.26
CA GLY A 340 -2.83 23.48 -15.56
C GLY A 340 -1.54 24.28 -15.61
N ASN A 341 -0.55 23.76 -16.29
CA ASN A 341 0.83 24.26 -16.44
C ASN A 341 0.97 25.56 -17.27
N GLY A 342 -0.10 26.25 -17.56
CA GLY A 342 -0.03 27.47 -18.37
C GLY A 342 -1.27 28.34 -18.33
N MET A 343 -1.12 29.61 -18.73
CA MET A 343 -2.15 30.64 -18.63
C MET A 343 -3.49 30.29 -19.30
N THR A 344 -3.48 29.43 -20.32
CA THR A 344 -4.71 29.01 -21.03
C THR A 344 -5.50 27.93 -20.30
N ALA A 345 -4.86 27.25 -19.35
CA ALA A 345 -5.45 26.20 -18.52
C ALA A 345 -5.45 26.59 -17.04
N ALA A 346 -5.13 27.86 -16.74
CA ALA A 346 -4.98 28.35 -15.38
C ALA A 346 -6.29 28.26 -14.58
N THR A 347 -6.16 27.88 -13.31
CA THR A 347 -7.26 27.79 -12.35
C THR A 347 -7.58 29.15 -11.73
N PRO A 348 -8.86 29.55 -11.55
CA PRO A 348 -9.18 30.80 -10.87
C PRO A 348 -8.85 30.70 -9.36
N LEU A 349 -8.24 31.73 -8.81
CA LEU A 349 -8.14 31.86 -7.36
C LEU A 349 -9.51 32.12 -6.73
N ALA A 350 -9.79 31.43 -5.63
CA ALA A 350 -10.98 31.65 -4.83
C ALA A 350 -10.77 32.88 -3.92
N VAL A 351 -11.60 33.90 -4.08
CA VAL A 351 -11.48 35.20 -3.42
C VAL A 351 -12.80 35.53 -2.76
N ASP A 352 -12.77 35.98 -1.49
CA ASP A 352 -13.96 36.49 -0.83
C ASP A 352 -14.34 37.91 -1.36
N PRO A 353 -15.55 38.41 -1.07
CA PRO A 353 -15.97 39.74 -1.52
C PRO A 353 -15.13 40.91 -0.98
N ASN A 354 -14.29 40.70 0.03
CA ASN A 354 -13.39 41.69 0.58
C ASN A 354 -11.99 41.64 -0.05
N GLY A 355 -11.74 40.68 -0.95
CA GLY A 355 -10.47 40.45 -1.60
C GLY A 355 -9.52 39.53 -0.86
N THR A 356 -10.01 38.77 0.15
CA THR A 356 -9.18 37.80 0.87
C THR A 356 -9.15 36.48 0.14
N LEU A 357 -7.96 35.95 -0.07
CA LEU A 357 -7.73 34.56 -0.50
C LEU A 357 -7.88 33.66 0.73
N TYR A 358 -8.79 32.70 0.66
CA TYR A 358 -8.96 31.73 1.74
C TYR A 358 -8.57 30.34 1.26
N VAL A 359 -8.12 29.53 2.18
CA VAL A 359 -7.76 28.13 1.95
C VAL A 359 -8.30 27.30 3.10
N THR A 360 -8.75 26.09 2.81
CA THR A 360 -9.16 25.11 3.81
C THR A 360 -8.01 24.13 4.08
N PHE A 361 -7.70 23.98 5.36
CA PHE A 361 -6.68 23.05 5.82
C PHE A 361 -7.32 21.71 6.23
N PRO A 362 -6.57 20.60 6.23
CA PRO A 362 -7.10 19.29 6.59
C PRO A 362 -7.75 19.20 7.97
N GLU A 363 -7.39 20.05 8.93
CA GLU A 363 -8.03 20.09 10.25
C GLU A 363 -9.51 20.49 10.23
N ILE A 364 -9.94 21.19 9.19
CA ILE A 364 -11.34 21.61 9.01
C ILE A 364 -11.98 20.96 7.78
N ASP A 365 -11.18 20.30 6.96
CA ASP A 365 -11.59 19.52 5.80
C ASP A 365 -10.81 18.18 5.78
N PRO A 366 -11.09 17.29 6.75
CA PRO A 366 -10.31 16.04 6.93
C PRO A 366 -10.38 15.09 5.74
N HIS A 367 -11.36 15.25 4.87
CA HIS A 367 -11.49 14.49 3.63
C HIS A 367 -10.88 15.21 2.42
N ASN A 368 -10.17 16.32 2.62
CA ASN A 368 -9.51 17.11 1.58
C ASN A 368 -10.42 17.37 0.35
N SER A 369 -11.65 17.79 0.62
CA SER A 369 -12.70 17.90 -0.39
C SER A 369 -12.81 19.27 -1.05
N ASP A 370 -12.25 20.31 -0.43
CA ASP A 370 -12.25 21.70 -0.93
C ASP A 370 -10.93 22.01 -1.65
N PRO A 371 -10.92 22.17 -2.98
CA PRO A 371 -9.68 22.44 -3.74
C PRO A 371 -9.27 23.91 -3.75
N ALA A 372 -9.96 24.81 -3.02
CA ALA A 372 -9.75 26.25 -3.15
C ALA A 372 -8.35 26.69 -2.67
N ASN A 373 -7.62 27.35 -3.56
CA ASN A 373 -6.31 27.98 -3.32
C ASN A 373 -5.24 27.05 -2.73
N LYS A 374 -5.24 25.80 -3.14
CA LYS A 374 -4.22 24.82 -2.80
C LYS A 374 -3.97 23.89 -3.99
N GLY A 375 -2.82 23.26 -4.05
CA GLY A 375 -2.44 22.32 -5.09
C GLY A 375 -1.29 21.44 -4.66
N VAL A 376 -0.83 20.62 -5.58
CA VAL A 376 0.31 19.73 -5.40
C VAL A 376 1.22 19.85 -6.62
N ILE A 377 2.50 19.98 -6.39
CA ILE A 377 3.52 19.80 -7.44
C ILE A 377 3.82 18.30 -7.52
N GLU A 378 3.34 17.64 -8.57
CA GLU A 378 3.46 16.18 -8.73
C GLU A 378 4.79 15.73 -9.32
N THR A 379 5.38 16.55 -10.17
CA THR A 379 6.65 16.23 -10.84
C THR A 379 7.54 17.45 -10.90
N ARG A 380 8.85 17.23 -11.05
CA ARG A 380 9.83 18.34 -11.19
C ARG A 380 9.58 19.28 -12.37
N ASN A 381 8.75 18.91 -13.33
CA ASN A 381 8.40 19.76 -14.49
C ASN A 381 7.00 20.34 -14.36
N ASP A 382 6.35 20.08 -13.27
CA ASP A 382 5.02 20.57 -12.98
C ASP A 382 5.07 22.03 -12.52
N VAL A 383 4.07 22.78 -12.97
CA VAL A 383 3.95 24.20 -12.71
C VAL A 383 2.49 24.59 -12.67
N ASP A 384 1.98 24.89 -11.52
CA ASP A 384 0.59 25.28 -11.35
C ASP A 384 0.36 26.75 -11.63
N VAL A 385 -0.63 27.05 -12.46
CA VAL A 385 -0.95 28.41 -12.83
C VAL A 385 -2.37 28.79 -12.40
N PHE A 386 -2.44 29.86 -11.62
CA PHE A 386 -3.71 30.45 -11.19
C PHE A 386 -3.92 31.81 -11.86
N TRP A 387 -5.18 32.16 -12.09
CA TRP A 387 -5.50 33.50 -12.56
C TRP A 387 -6.42 34.22 -11.57
N PHE A 388 -6.33 35.54 -11.57
CA PHE A 388 -7.21 36.44 -10.80
C PHE A 388 -7.34 37.78 -11.49
N ASP A 389 -8.43 38.47 -11.21
CA ASP A 389 -8.62 39.87 -11.59
C ASP A 389 -8.46 40.75 -10.34
N SER A 390 -7.78 41.89 -10.48
CA SER A 390 -7.54 42.83 -9.38
C SER A 390 -7.87 44.24 -9.82
N ALA A 391 -8.52 45.04 -8.93
CA ALA A 391 -8.52 46.49 -9.06
C ALA A 391 -7.09 47.02 -8.78
N ALA A 392 -6.85 48.31 -9.12
CA ALA A 392 -5.54 48.90 -8.86
C ALA A 392 -5.29 49.01 -7.35
N GLY A 393 -4.17 48.48 -6.87
CA GLY A 393 -3.77 48.58 -5.45
C GLY A 393 -2.75 47.52 -5.03
N GLN A 394 -2.53 47.42 -3.73
CA GLN A 394 -1.59 46.46 -3.15
C GLN A 394 -2.21 45.08 -3.12
N VAL A 395 -1.47 44.07 -3.56
CA VAL A 395 -1.82 42.67 -3.45
C VAL A 395 -0.74 41.91 -2.70
N THR A 396 -1.15 40.92 -1.94
CA THR A 396 -0.21 40.07 -1.19
C THR A 396 -0.50 38.61 -1.47
N PHE A 397 0.55 37.80 -1.61
CA PHE A 397 0.45 36.34 -1.67
C PHE A 397 1.44 35.74 -0.68
N ASN A 398 0.96 34.75 0.08
CA ASN A 398 1.79 33.84 0.83
C ASN A 398 1.50 32.44 0.24
N VAL A 399 2.50 31.84 -0.38
CA VAL A 399 2.45 30.48 -0.90
C VAL A 399 3.27 29.62 0.04
N LEU A 400 2.62 28.80 0.82
CA LEU A 400 3.19 28.05 1.92
C LEU A 400 3.25 26.57 1.59
N PRO A 401 4.35 25.87 1.84
CA PRO A 401 4.36 24.41 1.83
C PRO A 401 3.51 23.86 2.98
N ALA A 402 3.17 22.57 2.95
CA ALA A 402 2.23 21.97 3.88
C ALA A 402 2.59 22.22 5.35
N TRP A 403 3.84 21.99 5.72
CA TRP A 403 4.28 22.11 7.11
C TRP A 403 4.16 23.53 7.67
N GLU A 404 4.43 24.56 6.89
CA GLU A 404 4.24 25.96 7.29
C GLU A 404 2.76 26.34 7.42
N ALA A 405 1.91 25.68 6.65
CA ALA A 405 0.49 25.93 6.67
C ALA A 405 -0.18 25.40 7.95
N PHE A 406 0.22 24.24 8.47
CA PHE A 406 -0.46 23.60 9.61
C PHE A 406 0.43 23.12 10.75
N TYR A 407 1.72 22.87 10.55
CA TYR A 407 2.53 22.36 11.64
C TYR A 407 2.90 23.49 12.61
N ARG A 408 2.67 23.21 13.87
CA ARG A 408 2.91 24.16 14.95
C ARG A 408 3.88 23.65 16.01
N SER A 409 4.20 22.35 15.97
CA SER A 409 5.14 21.74 16.93
C SER A 409 6.60 21.88 16.48
N SER A 410 6.85 21.96 15.17
CA SER A 410 8.19 21.98 14.58
C SER A 410 8.16 22.59 13.18
N LEU A 411 9.29 23.15 12.74
CA LEU A 411 9.51 23.60 11.35
C LEU A 411 10.20 22.55 10.50
N ARG A 412 10.14 21.28 10.86
CA ARG A 412 10.81 20.17 10.20
C ARG A 412 9.87 19.41 9.26
N GLY A 413 10.42 18.84 8.19
CA GLY A 413 9.75 17.91 7.29
C GLY A 413 9.05 18.55 6.11
N ALA A 414 9.46 19.73 5.64
CA ALA A 414 8.99 20.29 4.37
C ALA A 414 9.56 19.49 3.19
N ASN A 415 8.72 19.15 2.22
CA ASN A 415 9.18 18.50 0.98
C ASN A 415 9.36 19.53 -0.14
N LEU A 416 8.42 20.47 -0.25
CA LEU A 416 8.34 21.43 -1.33
C LEU A 416 9.09 22.72 -0.96
N ASP A 417 10.07 23.12 -1.76
CA ASP A 417 10.69 24.45 -1.78
C ASP A 417 10.06 25.24 -2.93
N ILE A 418 9.40 26.35 -2.61
CA ILE A 418 8.45 27.03 -3.50
C ILE A 418 9.07 28.23 -4.17
N GLN A 419 8.97 28.29 -5.51
CA GLN A 419 9.04 29.52 -6.26
C GLN A 419 7.65 29.98 -6.67
N ALA A 420 7.29 31.22 -6.32
CA ALA A 420 6.09 31.89 -6.83
C ALA A 420 6.46 33.00 -7.82
N SER A 421 5.79 33.03 -8.96
CA SER A 421 6.02 34.04 -10.02
C SER A 421 4.71 34.66 -10.47
N LEU A 422 4.65 35.98 -10.51
CA LEU A 422 3.46 36.75 -10.89
C LEU A 422 3.66 37.33 -12.30
N TYR A 423 2.67 37.11 -13.15
CA TYR A 423 2.67 37.58 -14.55
C TYR A 423 1.45 38.47 -14.83
N ASP A 424 1.60 39.43 -15.73
CA ASP A 424 0.48 40.23 -16.25
C ASP A 424 -0.36 39.46 -17.29
N GLY A 425 -1.48 40.02 -17.71
CA GLY A 425 -2.35 39.42 -18.72
C GLY A 425 -1.74 39.25 -20.12
N GLN A 426 -0.54 39.77 -20.35
CA GLN A 426 0.25 39.61 -21.57
C GLN A 426 1.38 38.59 -21.42
N GLY A 427 1.54 38.01 -20.23
CA GLY A 427 2.56 37.03 -19.93
C GLY A 427 3.94 37.63 -19.61
N ASN A 428 4.01 38.91 -19.27
CA ASN A 428 5.26 39.51 -18.78
C ASN A 428 5.39 39.27 -17.27
N LEU A 429 6.59 38.89 -16.82
CA LEU A 429 6.88 38.73 -15.41
C LEU A 429 6.76 40.07 -14.68
N VAL A 430 5.98 40.13 -13.64
CA VAL A 430 5.77 41.28 -12.75
C VAL A 430 6.68 41.18 -11.54
N ALA A 431 6.65 40.03 -10.86
CA ALA A 431 7.46 39.76 -9.66
C ALA A 431 7.72 38.25 -9.53
N SER A 432 8.74 37.89 -8.78
CA SER A 432 9.02 36.50 -8.41
C SER A 432 9.60 36.45 -7.02
N SER A 433 9.28 35.40 -6.26
CA SER A 433 9.80 35.10 -4.93
C SER A 433 10.33 33.68 -4.88
N ASP A 434 11.57 33.55 -4.41
CA ASP A 434 12.31 32.31 -4.21
C ASP A 434 13.37 32.60 -3.13
N PRO A 435 13.00 32.63 -1.84
CA PRO A 435 13.91 33.00 -0.77
C PRO A 435 14.93 31.89 -0.49
N LEU A 436 16.21 32.18 -0.61
CA LEU A 436 17.29 31.20 -0.39
C LEU A 436 17.35 30.59 1.02
N ASN A 437 16.70 31.20 2.01
CA ASN A 437 16.74 30.80 3.42
C ASN A 437 15.39 30.33 3.96
N ASP A 438 14.43 30.13 3.07
CA ASP A 438 13.07 29.73 3.40
C ASP A 438 12.49 28.89 2.26
N THR A 439 11.52 28.02 2.54
CA THR A 439 10.82 27.19 1.56
C THR A 439 9.49 27.78 1.08
N MET A 440 9.00 28.83 1.75
CA MET A 440 7.80 29.55 1.36
C MET A 440 8.11 30.70 0.41
N ALA A 441 7.16 31.07 -0.45
CA ALA A 441 7.26 32.24 -1.31
C ALA A 441 6.26 33.34 -0.91
N GLN A 442 6.72 34.57 -0.87
CA GLN A 442 5.88 35.74 -0.55
C GLN A 442 6.01 36.82 -1.64
N LEU A 443 4.87 37.38 -2.05
CA LEU A 443 4.81 38.50 -2.97
C LEU A 443 3.98 39.62 -2.34
N ASP A 444 4.45 40.85 -2.45
CA ASP A 444 3.78 42.06 -1.95
C ASP A 444 3.98 43.18 -2.99
N GLU A 445 2.98 43.29 -3.92
CA GLU A 445 3.12 44.12 -5.12
C GLU A 445 1.97 45.10 -5.31
N TYR A 446 2.25 46.30 -5.83
CA TYR A 446 1.22 47.22 -6.27
C TYR A 446 0.88 46.98 -7.72
N LEU A 447 -0.33 46.47 -8.01
CA LEU A 447 -0.78 46.16 -9.35
C LEU A 447 -1.72 47.23 -9.90
N PRO A 448 -1.60 47.59 -11.20
CA PRO A 448 -2.69 48.22 -11.95
C PRO A 448 -3.92 47.32 -12.01
N ALA A 449 -5.09 47.88 -12.29
CA ALA A 449 -6.28 47.07 -12.54
C ALA A 449 -6.09 46.18 -13.79
N GLY A 450 -6.38 44.87 -13.67
CA GLY A 450 -6.22 43.93 -14.76
C GLY A 450 -6.25 42.47 -14.32
N ARG A 451 -6.10 41.60 -15.31
CA ARG A 451 -5.92 40.15 -15.10
C ARG A 451 -4.46 39.81 -14.91
N TYR A 452 -4.20 38.93 -13.97
CA TYR A 452 -2.88 38.44 -13.58
C TYR A 452 -2.88 36.92 -13.43
N TYR A 453 -1.66 36.37 -13.47
CA TYR A 453 -1.43 34.93 -13.28
C TYR A 453 -0.35 34.72 -12.22
N LEU A 454 -0.68 33.90 -11.22
CA LEU A 454 0.27 33.42 -10.22
C LEU A 454 0.71 32.01 -10.62
N GLN A 455 1.99 31.82 -10.74
CA GLN A 455 2.61 30.53 -11.05
C GLN A 455 3.32 30.01 -9.80
N VAL A 456 3.13 28.74 -9.47
CA VAL A 456 3.77 28.02 -8.37
C VAL A 456 4.57 26.86 -8.95
N ALA A 457 5.80 26.69 -8.50
CA ALA A 457 6.68 25.59 -8.95
C ALA A 457 7.58 25.14 -7.80
N GLY A 458 8.00 23.88 -7.81
CA GLY A 458 9.05 23.36 -6.94
C GLY A 458 10.44 23.72 -7.47
N VAL A 459 11.35 24.12 -6.59
CA VAL A 459 12.72 24.50 -6.94
C VAL A 459 13.74 23.84 -6.02
N GLY A 460 15.02 23.88 -6.43
CA GLY A 460 16.14 23.50 -5.57
C GLY A 460 16.69 24.68 -4.83
N ASN A 461 17.56 24.46 -3.86
CA ASN A 461 18.14 25.48 -3.02
C ASN A 461 19.67 25.58 -3.17
N ALA A 462 20.19 26.80 -3.26
CA ALA A 462 21.64 27.02 -3.41
C ALA A 462 22.36 27.21 -2.06
N LEU A 463 21.65 27.56 -1.00
CA LEU A 463 22.22 27.71 0.34
C LEU A 463 22.42 26.33 1.02
N SER A 464 21.45 25.45 0.86
CA SER A 464 21.55 24.02 1.17
C SER A 464 21.48 23.26 -0.15
N PRO A 465 22.63 22.96 -0.79
CA PRO A 465 22.62 22.50 -2.18
C PRO A 465 21.84 21.20 -2.39
N TYR A 466 20.58 21.31 -2.75
CA TYR A 466 19.73 20.26 -3.29
C TYR A 466 19.06 20.72 -4.59
N SER A 467 18.68 19.79 -5.43
CA SER A 467 18.03 20.07 -6.70
C SER A 467 16.51 20.19 -6.57
N ASP A 468 15.83 20.46 -7.68
CA ASP A 468 14.37 20.43 -7.78
C ASP A 468 13.79 19.01 -7.84
N TYR A 469 14.62 17.96 -7.78
CA TYR A 469 14.22 16.56 -7.96
C TYR A 469 13.17 16.11 -6.93
N GLY A 470 13.43 16.32 -5.66
CA GLY A 470 12.55 15.96 -4.55
C GLY A 470 11.66 17.12 -4.07
N SER A 471 11.71 18.29 -4.72
CA SER A 471 10.90 19.46 -4.37
C SER A 471 9.48 19.31 -4.92
N LEU A 472 8.76 18.35 -4.38
CA LEU A 472 7.42 17.92 -4.75
C LEU A 472 6.54 17.95 -3.51
N GLY A 473 5.24 18.21 -3.64
CA GLY A 473 4.35 18.18 -2.49
C GLY A 473 3.25 19.25 -2.51
N MET A 474 2.54 19.38 -1.40
CA MET A 474 1.39 20.26 -1.27
C MET A 474 1.79 21.72 -1.01
N TYR A 475 1.01 22.64 -1.54
CA TYR A 475 1.12 24.06 -1.22
C TYR A 475 -0.26 24.70 -0.99
N PHE A 476 -0.25 25.84 -0.29
CA PHE A 476 -1.42 26.61 0.11
C PHE A 476 -1.21 28.08 -0.18
N ILE A 477 -2.19 28.71 -0.85
CA ILE A 477 -2.14 30.11 -1.26
C ILE A 477 -3.09 30.92 -0.41
N SER A 478 -2.56 31.83 0.37
CA SER A 478 -3.31 32.85 1.11
C SER A 478 -2.87 34.25 0.72
N GLY A 479 -3.62 35.27 1.09
CA GLY A 479 -3.25 36.65 0.80
C GLY A 479 -4.44 37.58 0.61
N THR A 480 -4.18 38.72 -0.02
CA THR A 480 -5.20 39.74 -0.28
C THR A 480 -5.06 40.30 -1.68
N LEU A 481 -6.20 40.45 -2.35
CA LEU A 481 -6.32 41.12 -3.64
C LEU A 481 -7.12 42.40 -3.47
N GLN A 482 -7.02 43.30 -4.44
CA GLN A 482 -7.94 44.45 -4.46
C GLN A 482 -9.25 44.03 -5.12
N PRO A 483 -10.36 44.11 -4.39
CA PRO A 483 -11.62 43.67 -4.92
C PRO A 483 -12.00 44.49 -6.15
N VAL A 484 -12.25 43.83 -7.26
CA VAL A 484 -12.97 44.46 -8.39
C VAL A 484 -14.36 44.78 -7.92
N SER A 485 -14.96 45.89 -8.39
CA SER A 485 -16.33 46.28 -8.00
C SER A 485 -17.23 45.06 -8.10
N ALA A 486 -18.00 44.80 -7.03
CA ALA A 486 -18.83 43.60 -6.91
C ALA A 486 -19.58 43.35 -8.21
N ASP A 487 -19.29 42.26 -8.87
CA ASP A 487 -20.13 41.80 -9.98
C ASP A 487 -21.49 41.39 -9.40
N THR A 488 -22.55 41.93 -9.97
CA THR A 488 -23.94 41.64 -9.60
C THR A 488 -24.73 41.00 -10.71
N THR A 489 -24.06 40.67 -11.82
CA THR A 489 -24.70 40.13 -13.02
C THR A 489 -24.51 38.60 -13.08
N PRO A 490 -25.62 37.83 -13.04
CA PRO A 490 -25.52 36.38 -13.19
C PRO A 490 -25.00 35.97 -14.57
N PRO A 491 -24.36 34.80 -14.69
CA PRO A 491 -23.87 34.26 -15.96
C PRO A 491 -24.92 34.24 -17.08
N THR A 492 -24.47 34.45 -18.31
CA THR A 492 -25.32 34.43 -19.48
C THR A 492 -24.99 33.25 -20.39
N PRO A 493 -26.04 32.61 -20.99
CA PRO A 493 -27.47 32.93 -21.00
C PRO A 493 -28.15 32.55 -19.71
N SER A 494 -29.06 33.44 -19.21
CA SER A 494 -29.99 33.10 -18.16
C SER A 494 -31.16 32.27 -18.73
N PRO A 495 -31.85 31.43 -18.01
CA PRO A 495 -32.23 30.03 -18.15
C PRO A 495 -32.89 29.52 -19.43
N ALA A 496 -33.11 30.28 -20.46
CA ALA A 496 -33.73 29.76 -21.69
C ALA A 496 -32.71 29.02 -22.58
N GLY A 497 -32.82 27.71 -22.65
CA GLY A 497 -31.97 26.89 -23.52
C GLY A 497 -30.75 26.26 -22.85
N TRP A 498 -30.82 25.98 -21.58
CA TRP A 498 -29.72 25.49 -20.74
C TRP A 498 -29.20 24.09 -21.05
N TRP A 499 -29.96 23.25 -21.76
CA TRP A 499 -29.52 21.90 -22.07
C TRP A 499 -28.74 21.87 -23.38
N ALA A 500 -27.45 21.58 -23.32
CA ALA A 500 -26.65 21.16 -24.47
C ALA A 500 -27.01 19.73 -24.86
N SER A 501 -27.20 18.89 -23.83
CA SER A 501 -27.77 17.55 -23.97
C SER A 501 -28.80 17.34 -22.87
N LEU A 502 -30.02 17.02 -23.26
CA LEU A 502 -31.08 16.63 -22.32
C LEU A 502 -30.63 15.38 -21.55
N PRO A 503 -31.13 15.20 -20.30
CA PRO A 503 -30.94 13.95 -19.58
C PRO A 503 -31.27 12.75 -20.46
N ALA A 504 -30.35 11.81 -20.60
CA ALA A 504 -30.49 10.60 -21.38
C ALA A 504 -29.91 9.40 -20.65
N ALA A 505 -30.65 8.30 -20.59
CA ALA A 505 -30.16 7.08 -19.99
C ALA A 505 -29.03 6.49 -20.84
N VAL A 506 -27.92 6.16 -20.18
CA VAL A 506 -26.77 5.48 -20.79
C VAL A 506 -26.59 4.06 -20.26
N SER A 507 -27.21 3.78 -19.11
CA SER A 507 -27.28 2.40 -18.56
C SER A 507 -28.53 2.22 -17.70
N ALA A 508 -28.68 1.05 -17.12
CA ALA A 508 -29.74 0.74 -16.18
C ALA A 508 -29.67 1.59 -14.89
N SER A 509 -28.50 2.08 -14.55
CA SER A 509 -28.26 2.81 -13.29
C SER A 509 -27.70 4.24 -13.48
N ARG A 510 -27.60 4.74 -14.74
CA ARG A 510 -26.97 6.03 -15.05
C ARG A 510 -27.72 6.85 -16.08
N ILE A 511 -27.84 8.14 -15.83
CA ILE A 511 -28.34 9.18 -16.73
C ILE A 511 -27.28 10.25 -16.89
N ASP A 512 -26.87 10.53 -18.11
CA ASP A 512 -25.96 11.61 -18.47
C ASP A 512 -26.71 12.82 -19.01
N MET A 513 -26.18 14.00 -18.73
CA MET A 513 -26.74 15.27 -19.18
C MET A 513 -25.67 16.33 -19.31
N ALA A 514 -25.93 17.39 -20.09
CA ALA A 514 -25.01 18.51 -20.20
C ALA A 514 -25.76 19.85 -20.29
N ALA A 515 -25.25 20.84 -19.59
CA ALA A 515 -25.67 22.25 -19.74
C ALA A 515 -24.96 22.90 -20.91
N ASN A 516 -25.58 23.91 -21.51
CA ASN A 516 -24.86 24.83 -22.39
C ASN A 516 -23.83 25.62 -21.58
N ALA A 517 -22.68 25.88 -22.20
CA ALA A 517 -21.70 26.75 -21.59
C ALA A 517 -22.30 28.16 -21.40
N ALA A 518 -22.17 28.67 -20.19
CA ALA A 518 -22.46 30.05 -19.86
C ALA A 518 -21.16 30.85 -19.78
N THR A 519 -21.25 32.15 -19.93
CA THR A 519 -20.13 33.09 -19.81
C THR A 519 -20.50 34.20 -18.85
N ASP A 520 -19.50 34.69 -18.17
CA ASP A 520 -19.60 35.83 -17.26
C ASP A 520 -18.33 36.67 -17.33
N ASP A 521 -18.44 37.95 -16.96
CA ASP A 521 -17.32 38.87 -16.99
C ASP A 521 -16.25 38.51 -15.93
N SER A 522 -16.64 37.78 -14.87
CA SER A 522 -15.71 37.22 -13.87
C SER A 522 -14.86 36.05 -14.42
N GLY A 523 -15.24 35.51 -15.58
CA GLY A 523 -14.54 34.40 -16.23
C GLY A 523 -14.80 33.03 -15.61
N VAL A 524 -15.36 32.96 -14.43
CA VAL A 524 -15.67 31.72 -13.71
C VAL A 524 -17.15 31.42 -13.79
N VAL A 525 -17.50 30.22 -14.24
CA VAL A 525 -18.89 29.76 -14.19
C VAL A 525 -18.93 28.35 -13.63
N GLN A 526 -19.76 28.17 -12.60
CA GLN A 526 -20.05 26.87 -12.01
C GLN A 526 -21.52 26.49 -12.29
N TYR A 527 -21.76 25.17 -12.33
CA TYR A 527 -23.07 24.60 -12.65
C TYR A 527 -23.56 23.73 -11.50
N TRP A 528 -24.85 23.79 -11.22
CA TRP A 528 -25.52 22.93 -10.25
C TRP A 528 -26.65 22.17 -10.94
N PHE A 529 -26.51 20.85 -11.03
CA PHE A 529 -27.56 19.96 -11.50
C PHE A 529 -28.35 19.45 -10.30
N GLN A 530 -29.64 19.71 -10.31
CA GLN A 530 -30.55 19.28 -9.24
C GLN A 530 -31.49 18.19 -9.73
N CYS A 531 -31.57 17.09 -9.00
CA CYS A 531 -32.64 16.13 -9.16
C CYS A 531 -33.88 16.63 -8.46
N THR A 532 -34.96 16.87 -9.23
CA THR A 532 -36.20 17.45 -8.75
C THR A 532 -37.28 16.42 -8.45
N ALA A 533 -37.22 15.25 -9.08
CA ALA A 533 -38.15 14.14 -8.85
C ALA A 533 -37.53 12.81 -9.36
N GLY A 534 -37.90 11.70 -8.75
CA GLY A 534 -37.56 10.34 -9.19
C GLY A 534 -38.60 9.34 -8.74
N THR A 535 -38.89 8.34 -9.59
CA THR A 535 -39.78 7.20 -9.21
C THR A 535 -39.01 6.07 -8.55
N GLY A 536 -37.65 6.16 -8.54
CA GLY A 536 -36.72 5.24 -7.89
C GLY A 536 -35.77 5.96 -6.94
N SER A 537 -34.88 5.23 -6.30
CA SER A 537 -33.82 5.74 -5.41
C SER A 537 -32.58 6.22 -6.17
N GLY A 538 -31.59 6.77 -5.48
CA GLY A 538 -30.28 7.14 -6.03
C GLY A 538 -30.21 8.52 -6.65
N CYS A 539 -31.28 9.33 -6.65
CA CYS A 539 -31.25 10.65 -7.25
C CYS A 539 -30.51 11.65 -6.36
N SER A 540 -29.35 12.10 -6.80
CA SER A 540 -28.51 13.08 -6.10
C SER A 540 -28.34 14.36 -6.90
N ASN A 541 -27.88 15.42 -6.24
CA ASN A 541 -27.50 16.67 -6.86
C ASN A 541 -26.00 16.66 -7.14
N SER A 542 -25.52 17.42 -8.12
CA SER A 542 -24.09 17.50 -8.43
C SER A 542 -23.26 18.29 -7.41
N GLY A 543 -23.91 19.16 -6.62
CA GLY A 543 -23.20 20.28 -6.02
C GLY A 543 -22.79 21.33 -7.08
N TRP A 544 -22.01 22.34 -6.69
CA TRP A 544 -21.41 23.30 -7.62
C TRP A 544 -20.16 22.69 -8.28
N GLN A 545 -20.09 22.71 -9.59
CA GLN A 545 -18.98 22.17 -10.38
C GLN A 545 -18.64 23.08 -11.55
N GLY A 546 -17.36 23.14 -11.97
CA GLY A 546 -16.92 23.91 -13.15
C GLY A 546 -17.31 23.25 -14.48
N GLY A 547 -17.52 21.94 -14.49
CA GLY A 547 -17.89 21.19 -15.69
C GLY A 547 -19.36 21.38 -16.09
N THR A 548 -19.62 21.44 -17.40
CA THR A 548 -20.99 21.51 -17.96
C THR A 548 -21.68 20.15 -18.03
N GLN A 549 -20.99 19.05 -17.73
CA GLN A 549 -21.54 17.69 -17.81
C GLN A 549 -21.85 17.17 -16.41
N TYR A 550 -22.89 16.38 -16.29
CA TYR A 550 -23.26 15.68 -15.06
C TYR A 550 -23.73 14.26 -15.37
N SER A 551 -23.24 13.31 -14.61
CA SER A 551 -23.62 11.90 -14.68
C SER A 551 -24.29 11.52 -13.36
N ALA A 552 -25.60 11.34 -13.37
CA ALA A 552 -26.34 10.79 -12.22
C ALA A 552 -26.22 9.27 -12.24
N ALA A 553 -25.53 8.71 -11.25
CA ALA A 553 -25.28 7.28 -11.13
C ALA A 553 -25.99 6.67 -9.90
N GLY A 554 -25.96 5.34 -9.78
CA GLY A 554 -26.65 4.62 -8.68
C GLY A 554 -28.17 4.71 -8.72
N LEU A 555 -28.74 4.96 -9.89
CA LEU A 555 -30.17 5.11 -10.09
C LEU A 555 -30.87 3.74 -10.16
N THR A 556 -32.13 3.68 -9.76
CA THR A 556 -32.95 2.45 -9.91
C THR A 556 -33.20 2.17 -11.40
N PRO A 557 -33.02 0.94 -11.90
CA PRO A 557 -33.34 0.53 -13.26
C PRO A 557 -34.82 0.75 -13.62
N GLY A 558 -35.08 1.20 -14.85
CA GLY A 558 -36.44 1.42 -15.37
C GLY A 558 -37.20 2.56 -14.67
N ALA A 559 -36.54 3.37 -13.86
CA ALA A 559 -37.15 4.49 -13.13
C ALA A 559 -36.96 5.82 -13.86
N THR A 560 -37.94 6.71 -13.73
CA THR A 560 -37.88 8.04 -14.36
C THR A 560 -37.42 9.09 -13.35
N TYR A 561 -36.48 9.94 -13.78
CA TYR A 561 -35.88 11.01 -12.99
C TYR A 561 -35.98 12.32 -13.74
N SER A 562 -36.16 13.41 -13.00
CA SER A 562 -36.26 14.75 -13.55
C SER A 562 -35.16 15.64 -12.97
N PHE A 563 -34.55 16.43 -13.84
CA PHE A 563 -33.42 17.29 -13.51
C PHE A 563 -33.65 18.73 -13.94
N GLN A 564 -33.03 19.65 -13.23
CA GLN A 564 -32.87 21.06 -13.57
C GLN A 564 -31.43 21.47 -13.38
N VAL A 565 -30.98 22.52 -14.05
CA VAL A 565 -29.64 23.07 -13.91
C VAL A 565 -29.71 24.58 -13.72
N LYS A 566 -28.80 25.12 -12.91
CA LYS A 566 -28.51 26.54 -12.80
C LYS A 566 -26.99 26.77 -12.84
N ALA A 567 -26.58 28.01 -13.05
CA ALA A 567 -25.19 28.41 -12.99
C ALA A 567 -24.98 29.55 -12.00
N ARG A 568 -23.75 29.70 -11.53
CA ARG A 568 -23.29 30.89 -10.81
C ARG A 568 -21.94 31.32 -11.36
N ASP A 569 -21.62 32.62 -11.19
CA ASP A 569 -20.31 33.20 -11.45
C ASP A 569 -19.37 33.06 -10.24
N GLY A 570 -18.16 33.61 -10.37
CA GLY A 570 -17.19 33.69 -9.31
C GLY A 570 -17.57 34.62 -8.13
N ALA A 571 -18.46 35.58 -8.38
CA ALA A 571 -18.99 36.48 -7.36
C ALA A 571 -20.20 35.89 -6.60
N GLY A 572 -20.70 34.73 -7.02
CA GLY A 572 -21.85 34.06 -6.41
C GLY A 572 -23.21 34.47 -6.96
N ASN A 573 -23.26 35.25 -8.05
CA ASN A 573 -24.55 35.62 -8.68
C ASN A 573 -25.10 34.41 -9.45
N GLU A 574 -26.31 34.00 -9.10
CA GLU A 574 -26.92 32.78 -9.63
C GLU A 574 -27.96 33.10 -10.72
N THR A 575 -28.01 32.26 -11.72
CA THR A 575 -29.08 32.24 -12.71
C THR A 575 -30.36 31.62 -12.11
N GLY A 576 -31.48 31.79 -12.78
CA GLY A 576 -32.68 30.98 -12.51
C GLY A 576 -32.45 29.52 -12.94
N TRP A 577 -33.28 28.61 -12.40
CA TRP A 577 -33.30 27.21 -12.82
C TRP A 577 -33.74 27.05 -14.29
N SER A 578 -33.16 26.11 -14.99
CA SER A 578 -33.63 25.69 -16.32
C SER A 578 -35.03 25.09 -16.26
N ALA A 579 -35.67 24.95 -17.42
CA ALA A 579 -36.82 24.07 -17.54
C ALA A 579 -36.42 22.63 -17.15
N GLY A 580 -37.30 21.95 -16.41
CA GLY A 580 -37.12 20.57 -16.01
C GLY A 580 -37.08 19.65 -17.22
N ALA A 581 -36.19 18.67 -17.22
CA ALA A 581 -36.09 17.61 -18.22
C ALA A 581 -36.04 16.26 -17.54
N SER A 582 -36.61 15.22 -18.16
CA SER A 582 -36.71 13.89 -17.55
C SER A 582 -36.13 12.83 -18.47
N ALA A 583 -35.57 11.81 -17.88
CA ALA A 583 -35.16 10.58 -18.55
C ALA A 583 -35.54 9.36 -17.71
N THR A 584 -35.71 8.22 -18.38
CA THR A 584 -35.96 6.94 -17.72
C THR A 584 -34.73 6.07 -17.94
N THR A 585 -34.14 5.55 -16.84
CA THR A 585 -33.03 4.61 -16.92
C THR A 585 -33.41 3.37 -17.74
N LEU A 586 -32.43 2.72 -18.34
CA LEU A 586 -32.68 1.47 -19.07
C LEU A 586 -33.18 0.41 -18.10
N ALA A 587 -33.91 -0.58 -18.62
CA ALA A 587 -34.27 -1.75 -17.84
C ALA A 587 -32.99 -2.54 -17.57
N ASN A 588 -32.86 -3.06 -16.36
CA ASN A 588 -31.74 -3.91 -16.00
C ASN A 588 -31.69 -5.17 -16.88
N GLN A 589 -30.54 -5.48 -17.42
CA GLN A 589 -30.28 -6.75 -18.08
C GLN A 589 -29.69 -7.72 -17.03
N VAL A 590 -30.10 -8.96 -17.10
CA VAL A 590 -29.55 -9.94 -16.19
C VAL A 590 -28.14 -10.35 -16.63
N PRO A 591 -27.24 -10.61 -15.69
CA PRO A 591 -25.89 -11.05 -16.03
C PRO A 591 -25.88 -12.38 -16.79
N VAL A 592 -24.83 -12.62 -17.53
CA VAL A 592 -24.56 -13.88 -18.22
C VAL A 592 -23.41 -14.57 -17.49
N ALA A 593 -23.73 -15.61 -16.73
CA ALA A 593 -22.74 -16.43 -16.07
C ALA A 593 -22.27 -17.57 -16.99
N VAL A 594 -20.97 -17.76 -17.10
CA VAL A 594 -20.33 -18.74 -17.98
C VAL A 594 -19.58 -19.75 -17.14
N ASN A 595 -19.75 -21.04 -17.49
CA ASN A 595 -19.11 -22.13 -16.75
C ASN A 595 -17.60 -22.02 -16.73
N ASP A 596 -17.00 -22.35 -15.58
CA ASP A 596 -15.57 -22.36 -15.35
C ASP A 596 -15.01 -23.77 -15.27
N GLY A 597 -13.71 -23.87 -15.46
CA GLY A 597 -12.98 -25.13 -15.29
C GLY A 597 -11.58 -24.85 -14.75
N THR A 598 -11.18 -25.67 -13.80
CA THR A 598 -9.83 -25.61 -13.25
C THR A 598 -9.30 -27.00 -12.93
N GLN A 599 -8.03 -27.09 -12.59
CA GLN A 599 -7.41 -28.31 -12.12
C GLN A 599 -6.51 -28.02 -10.92
N THR A 600 -6.39 -29.00 -10.04
CA THR A 600 -5.52 -28.95 -8.88
C THR A 600 -4.99 -30.34 -8.57
N PRO A 601 -3.81 -30.50 -7.97
CA PRO A 601 -3.45 -31.76 -7.33
C PRO A 601 -4.42 -32.07 -6.17
N GLU A 602 -4.59 -33.33 -5.80
CA GLU A 602 -5.28 -33.67 -4.57
C GLU A 602 -4.60 -33.01 -3.35
N ASP A 603 -5.34 -32.79 -2.28
CA ASP A 603 -4.93 -32.12 -1.04
C ASP A 603 -4.45 -30.67 -1.18
N VAL A 604 -4.50 -30.11 -2.40
CA VAL A 604 -4.13 -28.73 -2.67
C VAL A 604 -5.35 -27.90 -3.04
N ALA A 605 -5.59 -26.85 -2.26
CA ALA A 605 -6.66 -25.89 -2.55
C ALA A 605 -6.34 -25.06 -3.79
N VAL A 606 -7.37 -24.74 -4.58
CA VAL A 606 -7.24 -23.90 -5.79
C VAL A 606 -8.22 -22.74 -5.76
N SER A 607 -7.69 -21.53 -6.07
CA SER A 607 -8.51 -20.32 -6.23
C SER A 607 -9.02 -20.21 -7.66
N ILE A 608 -10.29 -19.86 -7.82
CA ILE A 608 -11.00 -19.83 -9.11
C ILE A 608 -11.64 -18.45 -9.26
N ALA A 609 -11.18 -17.70 -10.22
CA ALA A 609 -11.72 -16.37 -10.55
C ALA A 609 -13.02 -16.51 -11.36
N VAL A 610 -14.07 -16.98 -10.73
CA VAL A 610 -15.34 -17.35 -11.39
C VAL A 610 -16.06 -16.19 -12.09
N LEU A 611 -15.77 -14.94 -11.74
CA LEU A 611 -16.33 -13.75 -12.40
C LEU A 611 -15.57 -13.35 -13.66
N GLY A 612 -14.42 -13.97 -13.95
CA GLY A 612 -13.50 -13.50 -14.99
C GLY A 612 -14.02 -13.68 -16.44
N ASN A 613 -14.96 -14.58 -16.67
CA ASN A 613 -15.59 -14.85 -17.96
C ASN A 613 -17.07 -14.49 -17.97
N ASP A 614 -17.61 -14.01 -16.83
CA ASP A 614 -18.98 -13.57 -16.70
C ASP A 614 -19.12 -12.12 -17.24
N THR A 615 -20.27 -11.81 -17.75
CA THR A 615 -20.53 -10.48 -18.33
C THR A 615 -21.90 -9.98 -17.94
N ASP A 616 -22.03 -8.66 -17.90
CA ASP A 616 -23.30 -8.00 -17.79
C ASP A 616 -23.55 -7.12 -19.01
N GLY A 617 -24.79 -7.12 -19.51
CA GLY A 617 -25.16 -6.38 -20.70
C GLY A 617 -25.22 -4.85 -20.49
N ASP A 618 -25.37 -4.41 -19.26
CA ASP A 618 -25.38 -3.00 -18.86
C ASP A 618 -24.01 -2.53 -18.38
N GLY A 619 -23.06 -3.45 -18.21
CA GLY A 619 -21.73 -3.18 -17.67
C GLY A 619 -21.70 -3.04 -16.15
N ASP A 620 -22.70 -3.56 -15.46
CA ASP A 620 -22.78 -3.54 -14.01
C ASP A 620 -21.69 -4.46 -13.41
N ALA A 621 -21.19 -4.05 -12.25
CA ALA A 621 -20.18 -4.83 -11.54
C ALA A 621 -20.80 -6.11 -10.97
N LEU A 622 -20.25 -7.26 -11.36
CA LEU A 622 -20.71 -8.55 -10.91
C LEU A 622 -20.11 -8.94 -9.55
N SER A 623 -20.92 -9.55 -8.73
CA SER A 623 -20.48 -10.14 -7.46
C SER A 623 -21.08 -11.53 -7.26
N ILE A 624 -20.40 -12.35 -6.45
CA ILE A 624 -20.87 -13.70 -6.12
C ILE A 624 -22.02 -13.58 -5.10
N ALA A 625 -23.22 -13.98 -5.52
CA ALA A 625 -24.42 -13.96 -4.68
C ALA A 625 -24.53 -15.21 -3.80
N SER A 626 -24.15 -16.38 -4.32
CA SER A 626 -24.14 -17.64 -3.58
C SER A 626 -23.29 -18.69 -4.31
N TYR A 627 -22.91 -19.73 -3.60
CA TYR A 627 -22.20 -20.87 -4.17
C TYR A 627 -22.58 -22.17 -3.46
N GLY A 628 -22.53 -23.25 -4.20
CA GLY A 628 -22.74 -24.62 -3.71
C GLY A 628 -21.43 -25.23 -3.22
N GLN A 629 -21.55 -26.38 -2.59
CA GLN A 629 -20.40 -27.20 -2.20
C GLN A 629 -20.12 -28.26 -3.27
N GLY A 630 -18.86 -28.66 -3.40
CA GLY A 630 -18.50 -29.84 -4.15
C GLY A 630 -19.00 -31.13 -3.47
N SER A 631 -19.12 -32.21 -4.21
CA SER A 631 -19.45 -33.52 -3.64
C SER A 631 -18.27 -34.19 -2.95
N SER A 632 -17.06 -33.82 -3.37
CA SER A 632 -15.79 -34.40 -2.93
C SER A 632 -14.76 -33.32 -2.51
N GLY A 633 -15.25 -32.15 -2.14
CA GLY A 633 -14.43 -31.03 -1.63
C GLY A 633 -15.28 -29.90 -1.07
N ALA A 634 -14.64 -29.02 -0.33
CA ALA A 634 -15.25 -27.86 0.26
C ALA A 634 -15.00 -26.60 -0.59
N VAL A 635 -16.01 -25.71 -0.67
CA VAL A 635 -15.90 -24.42 -1.36
C VAL A 635 -16.05 -23.30 -0.33
N SER A 636 -15.17 -22.32 -0.40
CA SER A 636 -15.24 -21.09 0.37
C SER A 636 -15.07 -19.89 -0.56
N GLN A 637 -15.46 -18.70 -0.10
CA GLN A 637 -15.29 -17.47 -0.87
C GLN A 637 -14.10 -16.68 -0.30
N ALA A 638 -13.28 -16.16 -1.21
CA ALA A 638 -12.19 -15.25 -0.90
C ALA A 638 -12.31 -14.04 -1.86
N GLY A 639 -12.87 -12.94 -1.36
CA GLY A 639 -13.17 -11.76 -2.16
C GLY A 639 -14.06 -12.08 -3.37
N SER A 640 -13.61 -11.77 -4.57
CA SER A 640 -14.28 -12.05 -5.85
C SER A 640 -14.02 -13.46 -6.41
N ALA A 641 -13.27 -14.30 -5.71
CA ALA A 641 -12.93 -15.66 -6.13
C ALA A 641 -13.58 -16.70 -5.23
N LEU A 642 -13.69 -17.93 -5.73
CA LEU A 642 -14.05 -19.13 -4.94
C LEU A 642 -12.81 -20.01 -4.79
N VAL A 643 -12.60 -20.52 -3.59
CA VAL A 643 -11.52 -21.47 -3.29
C VAL A 643 -12.13 -22.84 -3.09
N TYR A 644 -11.68 -23.79 -3.89
CA TYR A 644 -12.05 -25.20 -3.76
C TYR A 644 -10.91 -25.96 -3.07
N THR A 645 -11.23 -26.68 -2.02
CA THR A 645 -10.31 -27.57 -1.31
C THR A 645 -10.81 -29.00 -1.47
N PRO A 646 -10.08 -29.89 -2.16
CA PRO A 646 -10.44 -31.28 -2.27
C PRO A 646 -10.62 -31.96 -0.91
N ALA A 647 -11.44 -32.98 -0.83
CA ALA A 647 -11.39 -33.89 0.31
C ALA A 647 -10.06 -34.66 0.30
N GLU A 648 -9.59 -35.03 1.47
CA GLU A 648 -8.33 -35.76 1.65
C GLU A 648 -8.23 -36.96 0.71
N ASN A 649 -7.16 -37.07 -0.06
CA ASN A 649 -6.85 -38.11 -1.03
C ASN A 649 -7.95 -38.30 -2.11
N PHE A 650 -8.71 -37.28 -2.41
CA PHE A 650 -9.67 -37.35 -3.49
C PHE A 650 -9.05 -36.95 -4.80
N ASN A 651 -9.01 -37.84 -5.77
CA ASN A 651 -8.70 -37.56 -7.17
C ASN A 651 -9.90 -37.87 -8.07
N GLY A 652 -10.02 -37.12 -9.17
CA GLY A 652 -11.14 -37.25 -10.09
C GLY A 652 -11.78 -35.92 -10.46
N SER A 653 -13.04 -35.94 -10.87
CA SER A 653 -13.75 -34.73 -11.25
C SER A 653 -14.83 -34.42 -10.22
N ASP A 654 -14.81 -33.21 -9.72
CA ASP A 654 -15.88 -32.67 -8.88
C ASP A 654 -16.48 -31.41 -9.52
N SER A 655 -17.59 -30.94 -9.00
CA SER A 655 -18.18 -29.71 -9.50
C SER A 655 -19.19 -29.13 -8.53
N PHE A 656 -19.33 -27.84 -8.58
CA PHE A 656 -20.30 -27.07 -7.82
C PHE A 656 -20.91 -25.98 -8.70
N SER A 657 -21.97 -25.36 -8.23
CA SER A 657 -22.60 -24.22 -8.89
C SER A 657 -22.33 -22.95 -8.11
N TYR A 658 -22.31 -21.83 -8.80
CA TYR A 658 -22.34 -20.49 -8.19
C TYR A 658 -23.39 -19.64 -8.87
N SER A 659 -23.79 -18.57 -8.21
CA SER A 659 -24.64 -17.55 -8.80
C SER A 659 -24.01 -16.17 -8.62
N VAL A 660 -24.17 -15.37 -9.65
CA VAL A 660 -23.72 -13.96 -9.67
C VAL A 660 -24.92 -13.04 -9.63
N THR A 661 -24.71 -11.85 -9.11
CA THR A 661 -25.68 -10.75 -9.15
C THR A 661 -25.01 -9.48 -9.65
N ASP A 662 -25.77 -8.66 -10.33
CA ASP A 662 -25.41 -7.33 -10.83
C ASP A 662 -25.68 -6.22 -9.80
N GLY A 663 -26.20 -6.53 -8.61
CA GLY A 663 -26.60 -5.55 -7.60
C GLY A 663 -27.89 -4.78 -7.93
N ASN A 664 -28.40 -4.87 -9.14
CA ASN A 664 -29.60 -4.19 -9.65
C ASN A 664 -30.83 -5.10 -9.80
N GLY A 665 -30.76 -6.34 -9.26
CA GLY A 665 -31.86 -7.30 -9.22
C GLY A 665 -31.77 -8.42 -10.23
N GLY A 666 -30.78 -8.40 -11.10
CA GLY A 666 -30.44 -9.49 -12.00
C GLY A 666 -29.58 -10.57 -11.31
N SER A 667 -29.73 -11.79 -11.73
CA SER A 667 -28.89 -12.88 -11.30
C SER A 667 -28.80 -13.97 -12.36
N ALA A 668 -27.65 -14.64 -12.42
CA ALA A 668 -27.41 -15.80 -13.27
C ALA A 668 -26.63 -16.86 -12.50
N SER A 669 -26.61 -18.07 -13.01
CA SER A 669 -25.86 -19.16 -12.37
C SER A 669 -25.03 -19.91 -13.38
N ALA A 670 -23.85 -20.33 -12.95
CA ALA A 670 -22.96 -21.18 -13.74
C ALA A 670 -22.40 -22.32 -12.88
N ARG A 671 -21.63 -23.19 -13.52
CA ARG A 671 -21.04 -24.36 -12.90
C ARG A 671 -19.51 -24.28 -13.00
N VAL A 672 -18.87 -24.60 -11.93
CA VAL A 672 -17.42 -24.84 -11.90
C VAL A 672 -17.19 -26.35 -11.97
N THR A 673 -16.28 -26.80 -12.83
CA THR A 673 -15.77 -28.14 -12.86
C THR A 673 -14.31 -28.16 -12.45
N VAL A 674 -13.98 -28.96 -11.46
CA VAL A 674 -12.61 -29.11 -10.96
C VAL A 674 -12.11 -30.51 -11.32
N SER A 675 -10.95 -30.58 -11.96
CA SER A 675 -10.22 -31.83 -12.18
C SER A 675 -9.14 -31.93 -11.10
N VAL A 676 -9.32 -32.86 -10.18
CA VAL A 676 -8.33 -33.13 -9.15
C VAL A 676 -7.40 -34.23 -9.65
N ASN A 677 -6.14 -33.90 -9.80
CA ASN A 677 -5.12 -34.78 -10.31
C ASN A 677 -4.54 -35.62 -9.17
N PRO A 678 -4.35 -36.91 -9.36
CA PRO A 678 -3.71 -37.74 -8.34
C PRO A 678 -2.27 -37.34 -8.08
N VAL A 679 -1.86 -37.39 -6.84
CA VAL A 679 -0.50 -37.23 -6.36
C VAL A 679 -0.18 -38.45 -5.52
N ASN A 680 0.97 -39.00 -5.71
CA ASN A 680 1.38 -40.14 -4.91
C ASN A 680 1.50 -39.81 -3.43
N ASP A 681 0.75 -40.52 -2.62
CA ASP A 681 0.87 -40.49 -1.17
C ASP A 681 1.91 -41.52 -0.67
N ALA A 682 2.43 -41.31 0.51
CA ALA A 682 3.32 -42.30 1.10
C ALA A 682 2.54 -43.42 1.77
N PRO A 683 3.02 -44.67 1.67
CA PRO A 683 2.33 -45.81 2.26
C PRO A 683 2.27 -45.71 3.79
N VAL A 684 1.28 -46.33 4.36
CA VAL A 684 1.07 -46.41 5.82
C VAL A 684 1.60 -47.77 6.32
N ALA A 685 2.70 -47.72 7.07
CA ALA A 685 3.30 -48.89 7.68
C ALA A 685 2.79 -49.11 9.12
N LEU A 686 2.19 -50.21 9.39
CA LEU A 686 1.70 -50.62 10.72
C LEU A 686 2.66 -51.64 11.36
N SER A 687 2.83 -51.59 12.67
CA SER A 687 3.76 -52.45 13.38
C SER A 687 3.25 -53.90 13.42
N ASP A 688 4.18 -54.85 13.31
CA ASP A 688 3.95 -56.26 13.35
C ASP A 688 4.43 -56.94 14.60
N SER A 689 4.01 -58.16 14.81
CA SER A 689 4.54 -59.00 15.85
C SER A 689 4.57 -60.46 15.42
N ALA A 690 5.58 -61.17 15.89
CA ALA A 690 5.70 -62.58 15.65
C ALA A 690 6.23 -63.32 16.87
N GLU A 691 5.91 -64.61 16.95
CA GLU A 691 6.48 -65.48 17.98
C GLU A 691 7.46 -66.47 17.33
N VAL A 692 8.60 -66.70 17.97
CA VAL A 692 9.60 -67.61 17.46
C VAL A 692 10.30 -68.33 18.62
N ASP A 693 10.50 -69.62 18.50
CA ASP A 693 11.29 -70.40 19.46
C ASP A 693 12.77 -70.12 19.31
N LEU A 694 13.56 -70.44 20.36
CA LEU A 694 15.02 -70.31 20.32
C LEU A 694 15.61 -71.20 19.23
N ASN A 695 16.59 -70.68 18.49
CA ASN A 695 17.27 -71.34 17.33
C ASN A 695 16.31 -71.73 16.21
N SER A 696 15.17 -71.07 16.07
CA SER A 696 14.17 -71.29 15.02
C SER A 696 13.99 -70.03 14.18
N SER A 697 13.35 -70.19 13.05
CA SER A 697 13.02 -69.05 12.16
C SER A 697 11.49 -68.93 12.03
N VAL A 698 11.04 -67.72 11.87
CA VAL A 698 9.65 -67.39 11.53
C VAL A 698 9.62 -66.52 10.30
N GLU A 699 8.77 -66.85 9.38
CA GLU A 699 8.47 -66.00 8.22
C GLU A 699 7.30 -65.06 8.58
N ILE A 700 7.51 -63.78 8.37
CA ILE A 700 6.57 -62.70 8.74
C ILE A 700 6.11 -62.00 7.50
N ASP A 701 4.84 -61.99 7.29
CA ASP A 701 4.18 -61.24 6.20
C ASP A 701 3.94 -59.80 6.68
N VAL A 702 5.01 -59.03 6.74
CA VAL A 702 4.99 -57.69 7.32
C VAL A 702 4.18 -56.69 6.51
N LEU A 703 3.87 -56.95 5.25
CA LEU A 703 3.03 -56.09 4.41
C LEU A 703 1.52 -56.42 4.54
N ALA A 704 1.14 -57.44 5.32
CA ALA A 704 -0.26 -57.88 5.38
C ALA A 704 -1.24 -56.92 6.01
N ASN A 705 -0.76 -56.03 6.90
CA ASN A 705 -1.50 -54.97 7.60
C ASN A 705 -1.17 -53.57 7.10
N ASP A 706 -0.21 -53.45 6.19
CA ASP A 706 0.20 -52.18 5.60
C ASP A 706 -0.73 -51.82 4.43
N GLY A 707 -0.81 -50.58 4.14
CA GLY A 707 -1.69 -50.09 3.07
C GLY A 707 -1.11 -48.85 2.39
N ASP A 708 -1.59 -48.66 1.20
CA ASP A 708 -1.33 -47.45 0.44
C ASP A 708 -2.67 -46.88 -0.02
N VAL A 709 -2.80 -45.56 0.10
CA VAL A 709 -4.08 -44.87 -0.22
C VAL A 709 -4.31 -44.82 -1.70
N ASP A 710 -3.29 -44.76 -2.53
CA ASP A 710 -3.36 -44.82 -3.99
C ASP A 710 -3.57 -46.24 -4.50
N GLY A 711 -3.44 -47.21 -3.64
CA GLY A 711 -3.57 -48.64 -3.98
C GLY A 711 -2.30 -49.22 -4.65
N ASP A 712 -1.17 -48.57 -4.44
CA ASP A 712 0.09 -48.97 -4.98
C ASP A 712 0.63 -50.28 -4.40
N THR A 713 1.43 -50.96 -5.18
CA THR A 713 1.98 -52.26 -4.76
C THR A 713 3.16 -52.06 -3.84
N LEU A 714 2.99 -52.40 -2.56
CA LEU A 714 4.03 -52.27 -1.55
C LEU A 714 5.13 -53.30 -1.69
N SER A 715 6.35 -52.89 -1.44
CA SER A 715 7.53 -53.75 -1.39
C SER A 715 8.49 -53.30 -0.28
N ILE A 716 9.24 -54.26 0.26
CA ILE A 716 10.23 -53.99 1.30
C ILE A 716 11.49 -53.47 0.66
N SER A 717 11.91 -52.23 0.99
CA SER A 717 13.14 -51.62 0.47
C SER A 717 14.35 -51.78 1.39
N ASP A 718 14.11 -51.79 2.71
CA ASP A 718 15.19 -51.92 3.72
C ASP A 718 14.64 -52.55 5.01
N PHE A 719 15.54 -53.09 5.82
CA PHE A 719 15.23 -53.61 7.15
C PHE A 719 16.44 -53.61 8.05
N SER A 720 16.24 -53.37 9.32
CA SER A 720 17.32 -53.48 10.31
C SER A 720 17.47 -54.94 10.84
N GLN A 721 18.61 -55.20 11.49
CA GLN A 721 18.83 -56.48 12.16
C GLN A 721 18.36 -56.46 13.61
N GLY A 722 17.83 -57.57 14.08
CA GLY A 722 17.50 -57.73 15.49
C GLY A 722 18.76 -57.86 16.37
N SER A 723 18.63 -57.54 17.64
CA SER A 723 19.73 -57.66 18.60
C SER A 723 19.96 -59.12 19.05
N LYS A 724 18.99 -59.99 18.81
CA LYS A 724 18.95 -61.42 19.25
C LYS A 724 18.67 -62.40 18.12
N GLY A 725 18.76 -61.94 16.88
CA GLY A 725 18.54 -62.75 15.72
C GLY A 725 18.84 -61.98 14.44
N ALA A 726 18.94 -62.70 13.34
CA ALA A 726 19.17 -62.13 12.01
C ALA A 726 17.88 -62.02 11.22
N VAL A 727 17.72 -60.93 10.48
CA VAL A 727 16.61 -60.68 9.54
C VAL A 727 17.12 -60.89 8.13
N SER A 728 16.35 -61.56 7.30
CA SER A 728 16.60 -61.69 5.86
C SER A 728 15.33 -61.55 5.05
N LEU A 729 15.46 -61.08 3.82
CA LEU A 729 14.33 -60.90 2.91
C LEU A 729 14.13 -62.16 2.08
N SER A 730 12.87 -62.57 1.95
CA SER A 730 12.44 -63.69 1.09
C SER A 730 11.20 -63.26 0.28
N GLY A 731 11.43 -62.80 -0.95
CA GLY A 731 10.36 -62.14 -1.71
C GLY A 731 9.91 -60.83 -1.00
N ASN A 732 8.61 -60.74 -0.72
CA ASN A 732 8.02 -59.62 0.03
C ASN A 732 7.71 -59.97 1.49
N ARG A 733 8.47 -60.93 2.09
CA ARG A 733 8.34 -61.35 3.49
C ARG A 733 9.69 -61.26 4.19
N LEU A 734 9.69 -61.02 5.47
CA LEU A 734 10.91 -61.07 6.31
C LEU A 734 10.98 -62.35 7.07
N ILE A 735 12.15 -63.00 7.02
CA ILE A 735 12.44 -64.15 7.83
C ILE A 735 13.30 -63.71 9.01
N TYR A 736 12.80 -63.84 10.21
CA TYR A 736 13.58 -63.62 11.39
C TYR A 736 14.11 -64.95 11.92
N THR A 737 15.39 -65.11 12.00
CA THR A 737 16.06 -66.29 12.52
C THR A 737 16.66 -65.96 13.86
N ARG A 738 16.13 -66.57 14.88
CA ARG A 738 16.47 -66.26 16.26
C ARG A 738 17.72 -67.02 16.72
N ASP A 739 18.60 -66.29 17.42
CA ASP A 739 19.73 -66.82 18.17
C ASP A 739 19.31 -67.49 19.45
N ASN A 740 20.26 -68.10 20.18
CA ASN A 740 20.02 -68.69 21.50
C ASN A 740 19.94 -67.66 22.63
N LYS A 741 19.50 -66.45 22.35
CA LYS A 741 19.35 -65.35 23.35
C LYS A 741 17.91 -65.26 23.83
N ARG A 742 17.69 -65.22 25.15
CA ARG A 742 16.34 -65.09 25.74
C ARG A 742 15.82 -63.65 25.77
N GLY A 743 14.51 -63.47 25.84
CA GLY A 743 13.79 -62.20 25.91
C GLY A 743 13.33 -61.68 24.55
N GLY A 744 12.43 -60.76 24.51
CA GLY A 744 11.92 -60.17 23.25
C GLY A 744 13.01 -59.47 22.42
N ASP A 745 12.80 -59.34 21.16
CA ASP A 745 13.63 -58.58 20.22
C ASP A 745 12.74 -57.67 19.33
N SER A 746 13.37 -56.80 18.58
CA SER A 746 12.68 -55.97 17.61
C SER A 746 13.64 -55.56 16.49
N PHE A 747 13.09 -55.32 15.36
CA PHE A 747 13.75 -54.73 14.22
C PHE A 747 12.79 -53.83 13.46
N THR A 748 13.30 -53.02 12.53
CA THR A 748 12.46 -52.15 11.68
C THR A 748 12.53 -52.63 10.24
N TYR A 749 11.49 -52.33 9.50
CA TYR A 749 11.51 -52.44 8.04
C TYR A 749 10.97 -51.15 7.42
N THR A 750 11.42 -50.87 6.21
CA THR A 750 10.96 -49.76 5.38
C THR A 750 10.31 -50.34 4.15
N LEU A 751 9.09 -49.92 3.90
CA LEU A 751 8.37 -50.23 2.70
C LEU A 751 8.34 -49.03 1.75
N ILE A 752 8.18 -49.33 0.47
CA ILE A 752 8.03 -48.35 -0.59
C ILE A 752 6.85 -48.72 -1.48
N ASP A 753 6.22 -47.70 -2.05
CA ASP A 753 5.11 -47.81 -3.00
C ASP A 753 5.57 -48.02 -4.48
N GLY A 754 6.85 -47.73 -4.75
CA GLY A 754 7.43 -47.77 -6.11
C GLY A 754 7.28 -46.45 -6.88
N ASN A 755 6.59 -45.46 -6.34
CA ASN A 755 6.32 -44.14 -6.94
C ASN A 755 6.99 -42.97 -6.18
N GLY A 756 7.75 -43.27 -5.11
CA GLY A 756 8.57 -42.32 -4.40
C GLY A 756 8.26 -42.14 -2.91
N GLY A 757 7.13 -42.67 -2.44
CA GLY A 757 6.76 -42.72 -1.05
C GLY A 757 7.46 -43.85 -0.29
N SER A 758 7.65 -43.68 1.00
CA SER A 758 8.19 -44.72 1.89
C SER A 758 7.73 -44.52 3.30
N ALA A 759 7.58 -45.62 4.03
CA ALA A 759 7.27 -45.60 5.45
C ALA A 759 8.10 -46.65 6.20
N THR A 760 8.38 -46.40 7.46
CA THR A 760 9.17 -47.30 8.30
C THR A 760 8.42 -47.60 9.57
N THR A 761 8.38 -48.89 9.95
CA THR A 761 7.78 -49.32 11.19
C THR A 761 8.58 -50.43 11.84
N SER A 762 8.09 -50.99 12.95
CA SER A 762 8.81 -51.98 13.71
C SER A 762 8.11 -53.31 13.81
N VAL A 763 8.87 -54.37 13.83
CA VAL A 763 8.41 -55.73 14.15
C VAL A 763 8.88 -56.11 15.56
N SER A 764 7.94 -56.55 16.37
CA SER A 764 8.21 -57.04 17.75
C SER A 764 8.26 -58.57 17.76
N ILE A 765 9.32 -59.14 18.29
CA ILE A 765 9.51 -60.58 18.37
C ILE A 765 9.40 -61.03 19.82
N SER A 766 8.48 -61.97 20.06
CA SER A 766 8.32 -62.64 21.34
C SER A 766 8.84 -64.10 21.27
N ILE A 767 9.04 -64.72 22.42
CA ILE A 767 9.40 -66.15 22.50
C ILE A 767 8.12 -66.92 22.53
N GLY A 768 7.97 -67.91 21.62
CA GLY A 768 6.91 -68.88 21.66
C GLY A 768 6.90 -69.64 22.97
N SER A 769 5.76 -69.77 23.57
CA SER A 769 5.59 -70.61 24.75
C SER A 769 5.54 -72.07 24.25
N SER A 770 6.70 -72.75 24.18
CA SER A 770 6.70 -74.22 24.02
C SER A 770 5.98 -74.84 25.25
N ALA A 771 4.81 -75.39 24.99
CA ALA A 771 4.12 -76.23 25.95
C ALA A 771 4.93 -77.55 26.17
N GLY A 772 5.98 -77.46 26.98
CA GLY A 772 6.63 -78.60 27.55
C GLY A 772 5.82 -79.15 28.71
N GLY A 773 5.01 -80.16 28.40
CA GLY A 773 4.40 -80.93 29.45
C GLY A 773 5.47 -81.68 30.21
N ASP A 774 5.61 -81.47 31.49
CA ASP A 774 6.10 -82.46 32.36
C ASP A 774 5.31 -82.44 33.70
N GLY A 775 4.81 -83.65 34.02
CA GLY A 775 3.99 -83.89 35.18
C GLY A 775 4.81 -83.97 36.47
N GLY A 776 4.32 -83.38 37.49
CA GLY A 776 4.87 -83.52 38.85
C GLY A 776 3.89 -82.96 39.87
N GLY A 777 3.11 -83.88 40.40
CA GLY A 777 2.13 -83.58 41.46
C GLY A 777 2.72 -83.03 42.76
N GLY A 778 1.98 -82.19 43.43
CA GLY A 778 2.39 -81.72 44.77
C GLY A 778 1.39 -80.75 45.38
N LYS A 779 0.29 -81.27 45.88
CA LYS A 779 -0.46 -80.88 47.10
C LYS A 779 -0.85 -79.42 47.27
N CYS A 780 -2.17 -79.26 47.26
CA CYS A 780 -2.91 -78.18 47.90
C CYS A 780 -2.56 -77.95 49.35
N HIS A 781 -2.43 -76.69 49.76
CA HIS A 781 -2.89 -76.24 51.06
C HIS A 781 -3.44 -74.80 50.96
N PRO A 782 -4.60 -74.58 51.58
CA PRO A 782 -5.32 -73.34 51.46
C PRO A 782 -5.01 -72.39 52.62
N LYS A 783 -4.95 -71.11 52.41
CA LYS A 783 -5.57 -70.09 53.30
C LYS A 783 -5.19 -68.64 52.89
N LYS A 784 -6.26 -67.89 52.84
CA LYS A 784 -6.42 -66.43 52.94
C LYS A 784 -5.93 -65.62 51.77
N GLY A 785 -6.76 -64.91 51.03
CA GLY A 785 -7.91 -64.13 51.41
C GLY A 785 -7.69 -62.70 51.08
N CYS A 786 -8.55 -62.13 50.33
CA CYS A 786 -8.76 -60.78 49.84
C CYS A 786 -8.07 -60.40 48.53
#